data_f7e521cab4411ecfb82b8603980fe736
#
_entry.id   f7e521cab4411ecfb82b8603980fe736
#
_cell.length_a   1.000
_cell.length_b   1.000
_cell.length_c   1.000
_cell.angle_alpha   90.00
_cell.angle_beta   90.00
_cell.angle_gamma   90.00
#
_symmetry.space_group_name_H-M   'P 1'
#
loop_
_entity.id
_entity.type
_entity.pdbx_description
1 polymer ?
#
loop_
_entity_poly.entity_id
_entity_poly.type
_entity_poly.pdbx_seq_one_letter_code
_entity_poly.pdbx_strand_id
1 'polypeptide(L)'
;MAKSNFISFDNLSLNDIEAESELIPLLTTEDEEALSKEDLPDSVPILPLKNTVLFPGVVIPITAGRDKSIQLIKDANKGNKVIGVVGQKDQNIQDPGVSDIYTVGTVAQILRVLKMPDGNTTVIIQGKKRFQIDSILEEKPYLRASIKPVEENTPKKGDSEFKATVDSIKDMSLQIIQENPNIPSEASFAIKNIQSHSFLINFVSSNMNLSVKEKQEILSIADVQERAISCLKFMNIEYQKLALKNDIQSRVRTDLDQQQREYYLNQQIKTIQEELGGISYEEEVEEMRLRSKNKKWEGSVAKQFDKELSKLQRMNPQVAEYSVQRNYLDLFLDLPWNEFSKDSFDLKKAQKILNRDHYGLEDVKKRIIEYMAVLKLRNDMKSPILCLFGPPGVGKTSLGKSIAEAIGRSYVRISLGGMRDEAEIRGHRKTYIGALPGRILQSLKKAGTSNPVFVLDEIDKISSSSQGDPAAALLEVLDPEQNSSFYDNFLEMGYDLSKVMFIATANSISPIQPALRDRMEIINISGYTLEEKSVIGKRHLLPKQLKEHGLNSKYLSLKKEIFDRIIESYTRESGVRGLDKQIAKTVRYVAKSIAMEEEYKKTPALEDLKEILGTEKVNRDFYENNDVAGVVTGLAWTSVGGDILFIESATSEGKGQLSITGNLGKVMKESATIALEYIKSNKDLMGLKDFPFHKHNIHIHVPEGATPKDGPSAGITMMTSLVSLLTQRKVKSKLAMTGEITLRGKVLPVGGIKDKILAAKRSKIKEIILCADNRKDIDDINSKYVKGLTFHYVKEMHEVLKIAVILQKVKNAKRF
;
A
#
# COMPACT_ATOMS: atom_id res chain seq x y z
N MET A 1 -2.42 55.20 33.41
CA MET A 1 -1.20 54.36 33.46
C MET A 1 -1.63 52.94 33.15
N ALA A 2 -1.53 52.57 31.88
CA ALA A 2 -1.83 51.21 31.46
C ALA A 2 -0.65 50.29 31.81
N LYS A 3 -0.90 49.20 32.51
CA LYS A 3 0.11 48.17 32.78
C LYS A 3 0.34 47.42 31.49
N SER A 4 1.50 47.62 30.83
CA SER A 4 1.97 46.80 29.71
C SER A 4 2.33 45.40 30.22
N ASN A 5 1.73 44.38 29.61
CA ASN A 5 2.08 42.96 29.84
C ASN A 5 3.25 42.58 28.94
N PHE A 6 4.26 41.96 29.52
CA PHE A 6 5.54 41.67 28.87
C PHE A 6 5.84 40.15 28.85
N ILE A 7 6.46 39.60 27.83
CA ILE A 7 6.84 38.18 27.72
C ILE A 7 8.30 38.03 27.31
N SER A 8 9.01 37.18 28.02
CA SER A 8 10.42 36.81 27.76
C SER A 8 10.49 35.61 26.83
N PHE A 9 11.27 35.68 25.78
CA PHE A 9 11.60 34.56 24.89
C PHE A 9 13.08 34.17 25.10
N ASP A 10 13.31 33.11 25.90
CA ASP A 10 14.63 32.50 26.04
C ASP A 10 14.85 31.44 24.97
N ASN A 11 15.52 31.82 23.90
CA ASN A 11 16.23 30.89 23.00
C ASN A 11 17.58 31.47 22.54
N LEU A 12 18.26 32.15 23.45
CA LEU A 12 19.70 32.41 23.36
C LEU A 12 20.27 32.00 24.69
N SER A 13 21.23 31.06 24.66
CA SER A 13 22.05 30.70 25.83
C SER A 13 22.78 31.90 26.35
N LEU A 14 22.10 32.67 27.20
CA LEU A 14 22.62 33.78 27.98
C LEU A 14 22.52 33.42 29.45
N ASN A 15 23.29 32.43 29.87
CA ASN A 15 23.40 32.02 31.27
C ASN A 15 24.05 33.10 32.19
N ASP A 16 24.27 34.34 31.69
CA ASP A 16 24.96 35.39 32.44
C ASP A 16 24.27 36.75 32.48
N ILE A 17 22.94 36.81 32.25
CA ILE A 17 22.16 38.04 32.46
C ILE A 17 21.04 37.74 33.45
N GLU A 18 21.41 37.40 34.67
CA GLU A 18 20.54 37.60 35.86
C GLU A 18 20.52 39.10 36.19
N ALA A 19 19.33 39.62 36.25
CA ALA A 19 18.84 40.94 36.67
C ALA A 19 18.49 41.91 35.50
N GLU A 20 17.23 42.18 35.39
CA GLU A 20 16.55 43.16 34.52
C GLU A 20 16.14 42.70 33.10
N SER A 21 15.35 41.64 33.00
CA SER A 21 14.51 41.42 31.83
C SER A 21 13.34 42.41 31.79
N GLU A 22 13.57 43.56 31.17
CA GLU A 22 12.46 44.39 30.70
C GLU A 22 11.74 43.71 29.56
N LEU A 23 10.48 43.48 29.78
CA LEU A 23 9.50 42.78 28.97
C LEU A 23 9.22 43.54 27.67
N ILE A 24 9.04 42.86 26.54
CA ILE A 24 8.79 43.45 25.20
C ILE A 24 7.31 43.83 25.07
N PRO A 25 6.95 45.09 24.70
CA PRO A 25 5.56 45.51 24.61
C PRO A 25 4.84 44.85 23.45
N LEU A 26 3.65 44.30 23.74
CA LEU A 26 2.70 43.89 22.70
C LEU A 26 2.06 45.16 22.12
N LEU A 27 2.21 45.35 20.81
CA LEU A 27 1.60 46.49 20.09
C LEU A 27 0.07 46.39 20.14
N THR A 28 -0.55 47.49 20.54
CA THR A 28 -2.00 47.67 20.44
C THR A 28 -2.38 48.15 19.05
N THR A 29 -3.66 48.11 18.70
CA THR A 29 -4.17 48.64 17.42
C THR A 29 -3.92 50.15 17.30
N GLU A 30 -3.91 50.88 18.40
CA GLU A 30 -3.63 52.32 18.46
C GLU A 30 -2.14 52.61 18.18
N ASP A 31 -1.23 51.78 18.72
CA ASP A 31 0.21 51.88 18.44
C ASP A 31 0.54 51.57 16.97
N GLU A 32 -0.16 50.63 16.37
CA GLU A 32 0.00 50.29 14.94
C GLU A 32 -0.48 51.42 14.01
N GLU A 33 -1.61 52.03 14.34
CA GLU A 33 -2.11 53.23 13.61
C GLU A 33 -1.14 54.42 13.78
N ALA A 34 -0.51 54.58 14.92
CA ALA A 34 0.52 55.60 15.14
C ALA A 34 1.77 55.34 14.31
N LEU A 35 2.26 54.10 14.29
CA LEU A 35 3.40 53.69 13.48
C LEU A 35 3.12 53.82 11.98
N SER A 36 1.86 53.61 11.57
CA SER A 36 1.48 53.72 10.15
C SER A 36 1.47 55.16 9.65
N LYS A 37 1.33 56.16 10.51
CA LYS A 37 1.26 57.60 10.18
C LYS A 37 2.64 58.28 10.21
N GLU A 38 3.69 57.63 10.73
CA GLU A 38 5.04 58.20 10.71
C GLU A 38 5.58 58.31 9.26
N ASP A 39 6.13 59.47 8.91
CA ASP A 39 6.80 59.64 7.64
C ASP A 39 8.16 58.94 7.61
N LEU A 40 8.44 58.25 6.51
CA LEU A 40 9.74 57.58 6.33
C LEU A 40 10.78 58.62 5.85
N PRO A 41 12.02 58.57 6.34
CA PRO A 41 13.09 59.40 5.82
C PRO A 41 13.41 58.99 4.37
N ASP A 42 13.72 59.98 3.50
CA ASP A 42 14.06 59.75 2.10
C ASP A 42 15.28 58.82 1.87
N SER A 43 16.17 58.76 2.86
CA SER A 43 17.35 57.88 2.83
C SER A 43 17.65 57.29 4.21
N VAL A 44 18.06 56.01 4.21
CA VAL A 44 18.44 55.29 5.43
C VAL A 44 19.73 54.49 5.25
N PRO A 45 20.51 54.36 6.32
CA PRO A 45 21.63 53.39 6.34
C PRO A 45 21.08 51.96 6.35
N ILE A 46 21.60 51.07 5.50
CA ILE A 46 21.09 49.71 5.30
C ILE A 46 21.92 48.72 6.08
N LEU A 47 21.28 48.00 7.02
CA LEU A 47 21.86 46.91 7.78
C LEU A 47 21.45 45.54 7.19
N PRO A 48 22.35 44.80 6.52
CA PRO A 48 22.04 43.46 6.04
C PRO A 48 22.00 42.43 7.17
N LEU A 49 20.89 41.67 7.27
CA LEU A 49 20.73 40.56 8.19
C LEU A 49 21.09 39.23 7.55
N LYS A 50 21.89 38.43 8.25
CA LYS A 50 22.41 37.17 7.74
C LYS A 50 21.39 36.01 7.85
N ASN A 51 20.75 35.86 8.99
CA ASN A 51 19.98 34.66 9.36
C ASN A 51 18.51 34.93 9.67
N THR A 52 18.07 36.15 9.54
CA THR A 52 16.66 36.52 9.85
C THR A 52 16.16 37.66 8.99
N VAL A 53 14.87 37.89 9.03
CA VAL A 53 14.18 38.99 8.37
C VAL A 53 13.38 39.75 9.43
N LEU A 54 13.45 41.05 9.46
CA LEU A 54 12.70 41.90 10.38
C LEU A 54 11.31 42.21 9.79
N PHE A 55 10.28 41.93 10.56
CA PHE A 55 8.92 42.27 10.20
C PHE A 55 8.45 43.55 10.95
N PRO A 56 7.50 44.33 10.38
CA PRO A 56 6.91 45.47 11.05
C PRO A 56 6.31 45.11 12.40
N GLY A 57 6.53 45.97 13.37
CA GLY A 57 6.04 45.77 14.76
C GLY A 57 6.88 44.85 15.61
N VAL A 58 7.67 43.99 15.02
CA VAL A 58 8.42 42.96 15.76
C VAL A 58 9.72 43.55 16.32
N VAL A 59 10.08 43.15 17.54
CA VAL A 59 11.33 43.51 18.18
C VAL A 59 12.27 42.32 18.16
N ILE A 60 13.47 42.51 17.68
CA ILE A 60 14.50 41.45 17.64
C ILE A 60 15.86 41.94 18.13
N PRO A 61 16.61 41.13 18.89
CA PRO A 61 18.02 41.38 19.16
C PRO A 61 18.88 40.93 17.97
N ILE A 62 19.83 41.74 17.56
CA ILE A 62 20.76 41.42 16.49
C ILE A 62 22.19 41.65 16.94
N THR A 63 23.03 40.67 16.80
CA THR A 63 24.47 40.76 17.07
C THR A 63 25.23 41.12 15.81
N ALA A 64 25.81 42.28 15.77
CA ALA A 64 26.65 42.80 14.70
C ALA A 64 28.12 42.48 14.99
N GLY A 65 28.71 41.62 14.15
CA GLY A 65 30.13 41.29 14.22
C GLY A 65 30.98 41.90 13.09
N ARG A 66 30.33 42.56 12.10
CA ARG A 66 31.02 43.19 10.97
C ARG A 66 31.37 44.65 11.30
N ASP A 67 32.59 45.09 11.00
CA ASP A 67 33.02 46.47 11.26
C ASP A 67 32.08 47.52 10.65
N LYS A 68 31.64 47.32 9.39
CA LYS A 68 30.69 48.21 8.70
C LYS A 68 29.33 48.28 9.41
N SER A 69 28.84 47.14 9.91
CA SER A 69 27.57 47.07 10.66
C SER A 69 27.69 47.73 12.03
N ILE A 70 28.81 47.51 12.74
CA ILE A 70 29.10 48.16 14.02
C ILE A 70 29.22 49.67 13.86
N GLN A 71 29.88 50.14 12.81
CA GLN A 71 30.01 51.56 12.50
C GLN A 71 28.63 52.16 12.18
N LEU A 72 27.86 51.53 11.34
CA LEU A 72 26.49 51.94 11.00
C LEU A 72 25.62 52.10 12.27
N ILE A 73 25.64 51.07 13.14
CA ILE A 73 24.86 51.11 14.40
C ILE A 73 25.31 52.26 15.32
N LYS A 74 26.62 52.51 15.43
CA LYS A 74 27.16 53.61 16.25
C LYS A 74 26.75 54.98 15.71
N ASP A 75 26.81 55.16 14.41
CA ASP A 75 26.47 56.43 13.76
C ASP A 75 24.96 56.66 13.79
N ALA A 76 24.14 55.63 13.51
CA ALA A 76 22.68 55.74 13.63
C ALA A 76 22.22 55.99 15.07
N ASN A 77 22.88 55.38 16.06
CA ASN A 77 22.54 55.59 17.48
C ASN A 77 22.84 57.00 18.00
N LYS A 78 23.85 57.68 17.39
CA LYS A 78 24.15 59.10 17.66
C LYS A 78 23.17 60.06 16.94
N GLY A 79 22.55 59.61 15.86
CA GLY A 79 21.63 60.37 15.05
C GLY A 79 20.11 60.14 15.42
N ASN A 80 19.30 59.91 14.42
CA ASN A 80 17.87 59.73 14.54
C ASN A 80 17.44 58.31 15.01
N LYS A 81 18.38 57.42 15.27
CA LYS A 81 18.18 56.00 15.65
C LYS A 81 17.35 55.16 14.65
N VAL A 82 17.26 55.59 13.42
CA VAL A 82 16.55 54.90 12.36
C VAL A 82 17.50 54.25 11.38
N ILE A 83 17.24 52.97 11.05
CA ILE A 83 18.03 52.19 10.11
C ILE A 83 17.10 51.42 9.17
N GLY A 84 17.52 51.14 7.96
CA GLY A 84 16.87 50.20 7.05
C GLY A 84 17.47 48.82 7.24
N VAL A 85 16.64 47.84 7.44
CA VAL A 85 17.02 46.44 7.67
C VAL A 85 16.56 45.58 6.52
N VAL A 86 17.46 44.83 5.91
CA VAL A 86 17.16 43.94 4.77
C VAL A 86 17.78 42.57 4.96
N GLY A 87 17.12 41.53 4.47
CA GLY A 87 17.66 40.16 4.45
C GLY A 87 18.81 40.02 3.44
N GLN A 88 19.80 39.20 3.75
CA GLN A 88 20.88 38.82 2.85
C GLN A 88 20.46 37.56 2.07
N LYS A 89 20.72 37.49 0.77
CA LYS A 89 20.33 36.37 -0.11
C LYS A 89 21.13 35.10 0.15
N ASP A 90 22.46 35.25 0.30
CA ASP A 90 23.34 34.12 0.60
C ASP A 90 24.03 34.36 1.95
N GLN A 91 23.79 33.44 2.88
CA GLN A 91 24.34 33.52 4.24
C GLN A 91 25.86 33.35 4.31
N ASN A 92 26.51 32.83 3.25
CA ASN A 92 27.95 32.56 3.26
C ASN A 92 28.79 33.83 2.95
N ILE A 93 28.18 34.84 2.31
CA ILE A 93 28.87 36.09 1.96
C ILE A 93 29.09 36.90 3.24
N GLN A 94 30.39 37.18 3.54
CA GLN A 94 30.77 37.92 4.75
C GLN A 94 30.55 39.45 4.62
N ASP A 95 30.75 40.00 3.46
CA ASP A 95 30.55 41.42 3.18
C ASP A 95 29.61 41.61 1.99
N PRO A 96 28.27 41.57 2.21
CA PRO A 96 27.27 41.61 1.12
C PRO A 96 27.28 42.96 0.43
N GLY A 97 27.35 42.90 -0.91
CA GLY A 97 27.16 44.06 -1.76
C GLY A 97 25.67 44.30 -2.11
N VAL A 98 25.41 45.21 -3.01
CA VAL A 98 24.06 45.59 -3.45
C VAL A 98 23.28 44.39 -4.07
N SER A 99 23.96 43.51 -4.80
CA SER A 99 23.38 42.34 -5.47
C SER A 99 22.99 41.25 -4.47
N ASP A 100 23.62 41.24 -3.29
CA ASP A 100 23.53 40.15 -2.31
C ASP A 100 22.44 40.36 -1.26
N ILE A 101 21.73 41.49 -1.33
CA ILE A 101 20.63 41.82 -0.42
C ILE A 101 19.29 41.82 -1.15
N TYR A 102 18.20 41.64 -0.41
CA TYR A 102 16.85 41.79 -0.94
C TYR A 102 16.48 43.27 -1.11
N THR A 103 15.56 43.51 -2.04
CA THR A 103 15.13 44.90 -2.35
C THR A 103 14.06 45.43 -1.40
N VAL A 104 13.32 44.55 -0.75
CA VAL A 104 12.29 44.89 0.22
C VAL A 104 12.83 44.63 1.62
N GLY A 105 12.69 45.62 2.50
CA GLY A 105 13.13 45.55 3.88
C GLY A 105 12.18 46.24 4.83
N THR A 106 12.59 46.38 6.10
CA THR A 106 11.82 47.05 7.14
C THR A 106 12.64 48.17 7.76
N VAL A 107 12.11 49.37 7.80
CA VAL A 107 12.71 50.47 8.56
C VAL A 107 12.58 50.15 10.06
N ALA A 108 13.70 50.21 10.73
CA ALA A 108 13.76 49.86 12.18
C ALA A 108 14.24 51.04 13.02
N GLN A 109 13.73 51.08 14.21
CA GLN A 109 14.21 51.98 15.26
C GLN A 109 15.15 51.25 16.21
N ILE A 110 16.27 51.79 16.52
CA ILE A 110 17.20 51.28 17.53
C ILE A 110 16.63 51.64 18.91
N LEU A 111 16.29 50.61 19.69
CA LEU A 111 15.79 50.75 21.08
C LEU A 111 16.95 50.78 22.04
N ARG A 112 17.87 49.81 21.93
CA ARG A 112 19.01 49.68 22.86
C ARG A 112 20.26 49.12 22.15
N VAL A 113 21.45 49.54 22.55
CA VAL A 113 22.72 49.02 22.05
C VAL A 113 23.50 48.49 23.24
N LEU A 114 23.87 47.21 23.18
CA LEU A 114 24.60 46.51 24.23
C LEU A 114 25.97 46.11 23.67
N LYS A 115 27.05 46.40 24.41
CA LYS A 115 28.37 45.90 24.07
C LYS A 115 28.62 44.62 24.84
N MET A 116 28.87 43.54 24.13
CA MET A 116 29.11 42.23 24.72
C MET A 116 30.61 42.07 25.11
N PRO A 117 30.95 41.25 26.11
CA PRO A 117 32.31 41.00 26.53
C PRO A 117 33.21 40.39 25.45
N ASP A 118 32.64 39.71 24.46
CA ASP A 118 33.32 39.13 23.30
C ASP A 118 33.71 40.13 22.21
N GLY A 119 33.44 41.43 22.41
CA GLY A 119 33.72 42.49 21.44
C GLY A 119 32.61 42.74 20.43
N ASN A 120 31.60 41.91 20.38
CA ASN A 120 30.45 42.07 19.49
C ASN A 120 29.49 43.16 20.04
N THR A 121 28.74 43.77 19.15
CA THR A 121 27.69 44.73 19.51
C THR A 121 26.32 44.16 19.25
N THR A 122 25.53 43.92 20.29
CA THR A 122 24.15 43.52 20.18
C THR A 122 23.26 44.76 20.19
N VAL A 123 22.35 44.86 19.24
CA VAL A 123 21.40 45.96 19.11
C VAL A 123 19.97 45.39 19.17
N ILE A 124 19.14 45.94 19.98
CA ILE A 124 17.70 45.65 20.03
C ILE A 124 17.01 46.66 19.11
N ILE A 125 16.36 46.15 18.08
CA ILE A 125 15.68 46.96 17.06
C ILE A 125 14.22 46.57 16.97
N GLN A 126 13.38 47.57 16.69
CA GLN A 126 11.95 47.42 16.44
C GLN A 126 11.64 47.77 14.98
N GLY A 127 10.99 46.88 14.24
CA GLY A 127 10.49 47.15 12.91
C GLY A 127 9.36 48.18 12.91
N LYS A 128 9.42 49.14 11.99
CA LYS A 128 8.34 50.15 11.83
C LYS A 128 7.52 49.89 10.57
N LYS A 129 8.00 50.29 9.42
CA LYS A 129 7.33 50.18 8.13
C LYS A 129 8.18 49.44 7.12
N ARG A 130 7.53 48.79 6.16
CA ARG A 130 8.22 48.20 5.02
C ARG A 130 8.63 49.26 4.02
N PHE A 131 9.79 49.03 3.42
CA PHE A 131 10.27 49.88 2.34
C PHE A 131 10.83 49.03 1.21
N GLN A 132 10.89 49.62 0.05
CA GLN A 132 11.62 49.12 -1.10
C GLN A 132 12.81 50.03 -1.39
N ILE A 133 13.97 49.45 -1.67
CA ILE A 133 15.15 50.21 -2.10
C ILE A 133 14.89 50.73 -3.51
N ASP A 134 14.97 52.06 -3.67
CA ASP A 134 14.85 52.70 -4.93
C ASP A 134 16.22 52.86 -5.64
N SER A 135 17.21 53.38 -4.92
CA SER A 135 18.57 53.50 -5.40
C SER A 135 19.57 53.52 -4.27
N ILE A 136 20.77 53.05 -4.55
CA ILE A 136 21.88 53.11 -3.57
C ILE A 136 22.57 54.46 -3.73
N LEU A 137 22.72 55.17 -2.62
CA LEU A 137 23.35 56.50 -2.60
C LEU A 137 24.82 56.41 -2.29
N GLU A 138 25.22 55.57 -1.34
CA GLU A 138 26.58 55.37 -0.87
C GLU A 138 26.83 53.91 -0.52
N GLU A 139 28.04 53.43 -0.85
CA GLU A 139 28.46 52.05 -0.47
C GLU A 139 29.51 52.05 0.66
N LYS A 140 30.17 53.20 0.90
CA LYS A 140 31.18 53.34 1.98
C LYS A 140 30.85 54.57 2.84
N PRO A 141 31.03 54.52 4.17
CA PRO A 141 31.59 53.39 4.95
C PRO A 141 30.66 52.19 5.15
N TYR A 142 29.37 52.38 4.88
CA TYR A 142 28.31 51.34 4.89
C TYR A 142 27.26 51.71 3.83
N LEU A 143 26.41 50.74 3.47
CA LEU A 143 25.37 50.94 2.45
C LEU A 143 24.34 51.97 2.95
N ARG A 144 24.06 52.97 2.09
CA ARG A 144 22.99 53.95 2.27
C ARG A 144 22.11 53.98 1.04
N ALA A 145 20.81 53.89 1.23
CA ALA A 145 19.85 53.81 0.14
C ALA A 145 18.77 54.86 0.26
N SER A 146 18.31 55.34 -0.92
CA SER A 146 17.02 56.02 -1.03
C SER A 146 15.94 54.93 -0.99
N ILE A 147 14.86 55.19 -0.24
CA ILE A 147 13.80 54.23 -0.01
C ILE A 147 12.43 54.80 -0.38
N LYS A 148 11.55 53.89 -0.81
CA LYS A 148 10.12 54.18 -1.02
C LYS A 148 9.28 53.34 -0.08
N PRO A 149 8.21 53.87 0.52
CA PRO A 149 7.30 53.05 1.32
C PRO A 149 6.61 52.01 0.48
N VAL A 150 6.45 50.81 0.98
CA VAL A 150 5.60 49.80 0.36
C VAL A 150 4.18 50.02 0.89
N GLU A 151 3.27 50.37 -0.01
CA GLU A 151 1.85 50.53 0.37
C GLU A 151 1.24 49.19 0.74
N GLU A 152 0.51 49.15 1.84
CA GLU A 152 -0.18 47.96 2.28
C GLU A 152 -1.65 47.98 1.87
N ASN A 153 -2.08 46.97 1.13
CA ASN A 153 -3.50 46.75 0.85
C ASN A 153 -4.13 46.02 2.03
N THR A 154 -4.84 46.79 2.87
CA THR A 154 -5.55 46.19 4.00
C THR A 154 -6.98 45.81 3.60
N PRO A 155 -7.49 44.64 3.98
CA PRO A 155 -8.87 44.24 3.75
C PRO A 155 -9.86 45.21 4.39
N LYS A 156 -11.07 45.31 3.85
CA LYS A 156 -12.13 46.17 4.40
C LYS A 156 -12.50 45.73 5.80
N LYS A 157 -12.78 46.70 6.72
CA LYS A 157 -13.24 46.37 8.07
C LYS A 157 -14.51 45.51 7.98
N GLY A 158 -14.46 44.26 8.48
CA GLY A 158 -15.58 43.31 8.45
C GLY A 158 -15.48 42.21 7.42
N ASP A 159 -14.34 42.05 6.72
CA ASP A 159 -14.11 40.91 5.82
C ASP A 159 -14.06 39.60 6.61
N SER A 160 -15.07 38.74 6.35
CA SER A 160 -15.25 37.48 7.06
C SER A 160 -14.17 36.43 6.70
N GLU A 161 -13.66 36.43 5.46
CA GLU A 161 -12.65 35.52 4.98
C GLU A 161 -11.29 35.83 5.61
N PHE A 162 -10.91 37.11 5.62
CA PHE A 162 -9.69 37.55 6.27
C PHE A 162 -9.71 37.23 7.77
N LYS A 163 -10.84 37.50 8.44
CA LYS A 163 -11.00 37.17 9.88
C LYS A 163 -10.86 35.68 10.15
N ALA A 164 -11.49 34.81 9.32
CA ALA A 164 -11.38 33.37 9.46
C ALA A 164 -9.93 32.89 9.25
N THR A 165 -9.20 33.50 8.31
CA THR A 165 -7.78 33.17 8.06
C THR A 165 -6.92 33.55 9.28
N VAL A 166 -7.15 34.72 9.89
CA VAL A 166 -6.42 35.16 11.08
C VAL A 166 -6.75 34.29 12.30
N ASP A 167 -8.01 33.91 12.48
CA ASP A 167 -8.43 32.98 13.53
C ASP A 167 -7.75 31.62 13.35
N SER A 168 -7.66 31.13 12.10
CA SER A 168 -6.93 29.89 11.77
C SER A 168 -5.42 29.99 12.07
N ILE A 169 -4.80 31.17 11.85
CA ILE A 169 -3.41 31.43 12.23
C ILE A 169 -3.24 31.36 13.75
N LYS A 170 -4.19 31.91 14.53
CA LYS A 170 -4.16 31.83 15.99
C LYS A 170 -4.25 30.39 16.48
N ASP A 171 -5.23 29.64 15.98
CA ASP A 171 -5.48 28.27 16.38
C ASP A 171 -4.28 27.36 16.04
N MET A 172 -3.73 27.49 14.84
CA MET A 172 -2.56 26.72 14.42
C MET A 172 -1.30 27.13 15.19
N SER A 173 -1.13 28.41 15.54
CA SER A 173 -0.04 28.85 16.42
C SER A 173 -0.12 28.16 17.79
N LEU A 174 -1.32 28.05 18.37
CA LEU A 174 -1.53 27.36 19.64
C LEU A 174 -1.24 25.86 19.54
N GLN A 175 -1.63 25.23 18.43
CA GLN A 175 -1.31 23.82 18.18
C GLN A 175 0.21 23.59 18.06
N ILE A 176 0.92 24.44 17.30
CA ILE A 176 2.39 24.35 17.16
C ILE A 176 3.07 24.53 18.51
N ILE A 177 2.61 25.45 19.35
CA ILE A 177 3.15 25.67 20.69
C ILE A 177 2.91 24.46 21.59
N GLN A 178 1.75 23.84 21.53
CA GLN A 178 1.44 22.64 22.32
C GLN A 178 2.30 21.43 21.92
N GLU A 179 2.55 21.28 20.62
CA GLU A 179 3.30 20.13 20.09
C GLU A 179 4.81 20.34 20.14
N ASN A 180 5.31 21.56 20.35
CA ASN A 180 6.74 21.86 20.37
C ASN A 180 7.26 22.10 21.78
N PRO A 181 7.97 21.12 22.38
CA PRO A 181 8.48 21.24 23.76
C PRO A 181 9.54 22.35 23.94
N ASN A 182 10.08 22.90 22.86
CA ASN A 182 11.08 23.97 22.92
C ASN A 182 10.48 25.37 22.98
N ILE A 183 9.16 25.51 22.87
CA ILE A 183 8.47 26.80 22.96
C ILE A 183 7.82 26.90 24.36
N PRO A 184 8.13 27.96 25.13
CA PRO A 184 7.52 28.14 26.43
C PRO A 184 5.99 28.26 26.36
N SER A 185 5.28 27.71 27.32
CA SER A 185 3.81 27.73 27.36
C SER A 185 3.23 29.16 27.42
N GLU A 186 4.02 30.12 27.94
CA GLU A 186 3.74 31.55 28.04
C GLU A 186 3.52 32.19 26.67
N ALA A 187 4.15 31.62 25.60
CA ALA A 187 3.93 32.08 24.24
C ALA A 187 2.46 31.96 23.79
N SER A 188 1.72 30.98 24.33
CA SER A 188 0.27 30.82 24.05
C SER A 188 -0.53 32.03 24.58
N PHE A 189 -0.10 32.59 25.71
CA PHE A 189 -0.75 33.76 26.28
C PHE A 189 -0.51 35.02 25.42
N ALA A 190 0.70 35.16 24.87
CA ALA A 190 1.01 36.26 23.93
C ALA A 190 0.14 36.20 22.69
N ILE A 191 0.07 35.07 22.03
CA ILE A 191 -0.72 34.89 20.80
C ILE A 191 -2.21 35.20 21.03
N LYS A 192 -2.75 34.74 22.16
CA LYS A 192 -4.15 35.00 22.50
C LYS A 192 -4.45 36.49 22.70
N ASN A 193 -3.50 37.26 23.24
CA ASN A 193 -3.67 38.67 23.59
C ASN A 193 -3.34 39.68 22.49
N ILE A 194 -2.77 39.21 21.36
CA ILE A 194 -2.53 40.07 20.19
C ILE A 194 -3.87 40.47 19.56
N GLN A 195 -4.17 41.77 19.54
CA GLN A 195 -5.40 42.33 18.99
C GLN A 195 -5.26 42.73 17.51
N SER A 196 -4.09 43.23 17.11
CA SER A 196 -3.83 43.60 15.71
C SER A 196 -3.62 42.37 14.82
N HIS A 197 -4.41 42.28 13.75
CA HIS A 197 -4.34 41.21 12.78
C HIS A 197 -3.00 41.23 11.98
N SER A 198 -2.59 42.41 11.51
CA SER A 198 -1.31 42.59 10.81
C SER A 198 -0.12 42.26 11.69
N PHE A 199 -0.14 42.76 12.93
CA PHE A 199 0.94 42.45 13.88
C PHE A 199 1.02 40.94 14.20
N LEU A 200 -0.12 40.26 14.34
CA LEU A 200 -0.15 38.82 14.55
C LEU A 200 0.52 38.07 13.41
N ILE A 201 0.17 38.41 12.16
CA ILE A 201 0.76 37.76 10.95
C ILE A 201 2.27 37.99 10.92
N ASN A 202 2.71 39.22 11.18
CA ASN A 202 4.13 39.58 11.20
C ASN A 202 4.89 38.87 12.34
N PHE A 203 4.28 38.83 13.55
CA PHE A 203 4.85 38.19 14.73
C PHE A 203 5.02 36.69 14.52
N VAL A 204 4.00 36.01 14.00
CA VAL A 204 4.04 34.59 13.73
C VAL A 204 5.08 34.30 12.63
N SER A 205 5.06 35.06 11.52
CA SER A 205 6.02 34.90 10.43
C SER A 205 7.48 35.09 10.86
N SER A 206 7.74 36.01 11.79
CA SER A 206 9.08 36.25 12.35
C SER A 206 9.59 35.06 13.17
N ASN A 207 8.69 34.44 13.97
CA ASN A 207 9.05 33.39 14.94
C ASN A 207 8.98 31.97 14.36
N MET A 208 8.38 31.75 13.17
CA MET A 208 8.41 30.47 12.50
C MET A 208 9.84 30.03 12.12
N ASN A 209 10.10 28.74 12.15
CA ASN A 209 11.39 28.17 11.75
C ASN A 209 11.49 28.04 10.21
N LEU A 210 11.49 29.18 9.53
CA LEU A 210 11.58 29.32 8.09
C LEU A 210 12.96 29.83 7.66
N SER A 211 13.34 29.48 6.43
CA SER A 211 14.53 30.05 5.81
C SER A 211 14.39 31.55 5.58
N VAL A 212 15.52 32.26 5.48
CA VAL A 212 15.53 33.69 5.16
C VAL A 212 14.77 33.99 3.87
N LYS A 213 14.85 33.09 2.88
CA LYS A 213 14.15 33.21 1.60
C LYS A 213 12.61 33.16 1.79
N GLU A 214 12.12 32.19 2.56
CA GLU A 214 10.69 32.03 2.82
C GLU A 214 10.14 33.20 3.66
N LYS A 215 10.88 33.64 4.68
CA LYS A 215 10.52 34.85 5.47
C LYS A 215 10.49 36.09 4.60
N GLN A 216 11.42 36.22 3.67
CA GLN A 216 11.48 37.34 2.75
C GLN A 216 10.33 37.32 1.74
N GLU A 217 9.92 36.10 1.29
CA GLU A 217 8.75 35.95 0.43
C GLU A 217 7.50 36.52 1.12
N ILE A 218 7.27 36.12 2.38
CA ILE A 218 6.16 36.65 3.18
C ILE A 218 6.25 38.17 3.35
N LEU A 219 7.44 38.70 3.67
CA LEU A 219 7.64 40.14 3.87
C LEU A 219 7.35 40.96 2.60
N SER A 220 7.62 40.38 1.42
CA SER A 220 7.49 41.07 0.13
C SER A 220 6.04 41.18 -0.35
N ILE A 221 5.10 40.38 0.21
CA ILE A 221 3.68 40.43 -0.17
C ILE A 221 3.05 41.74 0.32
N ALA A 222 2.55 42.56 -0.62
CA ALA A 222 1.93 43.85 -0.30
C ALA A 222 0.53 43.69 0.30
N ASP A 223 -0.25 42.75 -0.21
CA ASP A 223 -1.61 42.47 0.25
C ASP A 223 -1.60 41.70 1.56
N VAL A 224 -2.31 42.20 2.59
CA VAL A 224 -2.32 41.62 3.95
C VAL A 224 -3.05 40.28 3.98
N GLN A 225 -4.08 40.10 3.14
CA GLN A 225 -4.82 38.83 3.04
C GLN A 225 -3.97 37.74 2.41
N GLU A 226 -3.30 38.03 1.29
CA GLU A 226 -2.37 37.08 0.66
C GLU A 226 -1.21 36.72 1.59
N ARG A 227 -0.72 37.69 2.36
CA ARG A 227 0.33 37.48 3.38
C ARG A 227 -0.16 36.55 4.48
N ALA A 228 -1.40 36.70 4.95
CA ALA A 228 -2.01 35.82 5.93
C ALA A 228 -2.14 34.38 5.41
N ILE A 229 -2.61 34.21 4.17
CA ILE A 229 -2.72 32.91 3.52
C ILE A 229 -1.33 32.26 3.35
N SER A 230 -0.33 33.02 2.95
CA SER A 230 1.06 32.54 2.82
C SER A 230 1.64 32.12 4.19
N CYS A 231 1.39 32.92 5.23
CA CYS A 231 1.75 32.58 6.62
C CYS A 231 1.11 31.26 7.06
N LEU A 232 -0.20 31.10 6.85
CA LEU A 232 -0.94 29.89 7.22
C LEU A 232 -0.43 28.65 6.47
N LYS A 233 -0.09 28.80 5.19
CA LYS A 233 0.51 27.72 4.37
C LYS A 233 1.82 27.22 4.98
N PHE A 234 2.74 28.12 5.32
CA PHE A 234 4.02 27.74 5.93
C PHE A 234 3.83 27.16 7.33
N MET A 235 2.89 27.68 8.11
CA MET A 235 2.54 27.10 9.42
C MET A 235 2.04 25.66 9.31
N ASN A 236 1.22 25.36 8.32
CA ASN A 236 0.72 24.00 8.10
C ASN A 236 1.87 23.03 7.78
N ILE A 237 2.82 23.46 6.95
CA ILE A 237 4.01 22.67 6.63
C ILE A 237 4.86 22.43 7.90
N GLU A 238 5.05 23.45 8.72
CA GLU A 238 5.80 23.36 9.97
C GLU A 238 5.12 22.43 10.98
N TYR A 239 3.81 22.56 11.13
CA TYR A 239 3.00 21.70 11.99
C TYR A 239 3.08 20.22 11.57
N GLN A 240 2.96 19.92 10.26
CA GLN A 240 3.08 18.56 9.76
C GLN A 240 4.47 17.97 10.02
N LYS A 241 5.54 18.75 9.85
CA LYS A 241 6.91 18.33 10.15
C LYS A 241 7.08 18.03 11.65
N LEU A 242 6.49 18.86 12.50
CA LEU A 242 6.55 18.72 13.96
C LEU A 242 5.78 17.48 14.42
N ALA A 243 4.58 17.28 13.94
CA ALA A 243 3.75 16.12 14.24
C ALA A 243 4.44 14.80 13.83
N LEU A 244 5.04 14.78 12.64
CA LEU A 244 5.82 13.62 12.18
C LEU A 244 7.04 13.37 13.06
N LYS A 245 7.76 14.43 13.45
CA LYS A 245 8.93 14.33 14.36
C LYS A 245 8.52 13.77 15.73
N ASN A 246 7.40 14.25 16.29
CA ASN A 246 6.89 13.79 17.59
C ASN A 246 6.43 12.32 17.53
N ASP A 247 5.76 11.90 16.44
CA ASP A 247 5.37 10.50 16.22
C ASP A 247 6.59 9.57 16.14
N ILE A 248 7.62 9.98 15.39
CA ILE A 248 8.89 9.22 15.32
C ILE A 248 9.58 9.16 16.70
N GLN A 249 9.66 10.29 17.42
CA GLN A 249 10.26 10.31 18.76
C GLN A 249 9.48 9.48 19.78
N SER A 250 8.15 9.50 19.70
CA SER A 250 7.28 8.69 20.55
C SER A 250 7.53 7.20 20.32
N ARG A 251 7.59 6.76 19.04
CA ARG A 251 7.91 5.36 18.68
C ARG A 251 9.28 4.94 19.19
N VAL A 252 10.29 5.77 18.91
CA VAL A 252 11.67 5.51 19.39
C VAL A 252 11.76 5.45 20.92
N ARG A 253 11.04 6.32 21.63
CA ARG A 253 11.00 6.32 23.09
C ARG A 253 10.30 5.07 23.63
N THR A 254 9.17 4.67 23.03
CA THR A 254 8.46 3.45 23.42
C THR A 254 9.34 2.21 23.21
N ASP A 255 10.06 2.14 22.09
CA ASP A 255 10.98 1.04 21.79
C ASP A 255 12.18 1.02 22.76
N LEU A 256 12.73 2.20 23.11
CA LEU A 256 13.82 2.33 24.09
C LEU A 256 13.37 1.98 25.51
N ASP A 257 12.19 2.46 25.94
CA ASP A 257 11.62 2.13 27.25
C ASP A 257 11.31 0.63 27.36
N GLN A 258 10.84 0.01 26.27
CA GLN A 258 10.64 -1.43 26.22
C GLN A 258 11.95 -2.19 26.29
N GLN A 259 12.98 -1.79 25.55
CA GLN A 259 14.33 -2.37 25.60
C GLN A 259 15.00 -2.17 26.96
N GLN A 260 14.89 -0.98 27.58
CA GLN A 260 15.40 -0.74 28.93
C GLN A 260 14.65 -1.55 29.98
N ARG A 261 13.33 -1.68 29.86
CA ARG A 261 12.52 -2.51 30.76
C ARG A 261 12.85 -3.99 30.60
N GLU A 262 13.03 -4.48 29.38
CA GLU A 262 13.51 -5.85 29.11
C GLU A 262 14.91 -6.07 29.65
N TYR A 263 15.80 -5.10 29.47
CA TYR A 263 17.16 -5.16 30.03
C TYR A 263 17.14 -5.18 31.57
N TYR A 264 16.32 -4.32 32.19
CA TYR A 264 16.20 -4.26 33.65
C TYR A 264 15.55 -5.54 34.23
N LEU A 265 14.51 -6.04 33.57
CA LEU A 265 13.89 -7.31 33.91
C LEU A 265 14.85 -8.50 33.73
N ASN A 266 15.63 -8.49 32.65
CA ASN A 266 16.66 -9.49 32.43
C ASN A 266 17.79 -9.41 33.49
N GLN A 267 18.19 -8.21 33.89
CA GLN A 267 19.13 -8.04 35.01
C GLN A 267 18.53 -8.54 36.34
N GLN A 268 17.29 -8.21 36.66
CA GLN A 268 16.59 -8.72 37.83
C GLN A 268 16.45 -10.24 37.78
N ILE A 269 16.04 -10.80 36.62
CA ILE A 269 16.00 -12.24 36.39
C ILE A 269 17.37 -12.85 36.62
N LYS A 270 18.44 -12.23 36.15
CA LYS A 270 19.81 -12.71 36.34
C LYS A 270 20.25 -12.69 37.81
N THR A 271 19.95 -11.59 38.53
CA THR A 271 20.22 -11.54 39.99
C THR A 271 19.41 -12.53 40.78
N ILE A 272 18.13 -12.70 40.43
CA ILE A 272 17.24 -13.71 41.02
C ILE A 272 17.69 -15.13 40.64
N GLN A 273 18.15 -15.36 39.41
CA GLN A 273 18.70 -16.64 38.97
C GLN A 273 20.02 -16.95 39.68
N GLU A 274 20.89 -15.96 39.93
CA GLU A 274 22.09 -16.12 40.73
C GLU A 274 21.76 -16.40 42.20
N GLU A 275 20.74 -15.76 42.78
CA GLU A 275 20.27 -16.03 44.14
C GLU A 275 19.50 -17.36 44.29
N LEU A 276 18.83 -17.80 43.22
CA LEU A 276 18.11 -19.06 43.15
C LEU A 276 18.94 -20.26 42.67
N GLY A 277 20.26 -20.07 42.49
CA GLY A 277 21.16 -21.09 41.96
C GLY A 277 21.01 -21.30 40.47
N GLY A 278 20.80 -20.19 39.68
CA GLY A 278 20.77 -20.21 38.23
C GLY A 278 21.99 -20.86 37.61
N ILE A 279 21.78 -21.55 36.50
CA ILE A 279 22.80 -22.28 35.75
C ILE A 279 24.04 -21.37 35.50
N SER A 280 25.20 -21.78 35.96
CA SER A 280 26.44 -21.03 35.71
C SER A 280 26.76 -21.07 34.20
N TYR A 281 27.53 -20.10 33.72
CA TYR A 281 27.94 -20.08 32.29
C TYR A 281 28.69 -21.37 31.89
N GLU A 282 29.35 -21.98 32.82
CA GLU A 282 30.04 -23.25 32.63
C GLU A 282 29.04 -24.39 32.46
N GLU A 283 27.98 -24.42 33.30
CA GLU A 283 26.92 -25.38 33.20
C GLU A 283 26.11 -25.23 31.88
N GLU A 284 25.90 -24.01 31.41
CA GLU A 284 25.23 -23.74 30.13
C GLU A 284 26.07 -24.28 28.93
N VAL A 285 27.37 -24.07 28.92
CA VAL A 285 28.26 -24.63 27.91
C VAL A 285 28.28 -26.16 27.96
N GLU A 286 28.28 -26.75 29.16
CA GLU A 286 28.24 -28.20 29.30
C GLU A 286 26.88 -28.79 28.92
N GLU A 287 25.78 -28.08 29.19
CA GLU A 287 24.46 -28.47 28.67
C GLU A 287 24.44 -28.48 27.15
N MET A 288 24.95 -27.42 26.48
CA MET A 288 25.08 -27.38 25.02
C MET A 288 25.94 -28.56 24.50
N ARG A 289 27.02 -28.90 25.19
CA ARG A 289 27.88 -30.04 24.88
C ARG A 289 27.16 -31.37 25.02
N LEU A 290 26.33 -31.54 26.05
CA LEU A 290 25.51 -32.72 26.24
C LEU A 290 24.40 -32.86 25.18
N ARG A 291 23.75 -31.73 24.85
CA ARG A 291 22.77 -31.71 23.76
C ARG A 291 23.41 -32.07 22.41
N SER A 292 24.63 -31.62 22.14
CA SER A 292 25.34 -31.92 20.89
C SER A 292 25.65 -33.40 20.70
N LYS A 293 25.97 -34.12 21.78
CA LYS A 293 26.26 -35.58 21.75
C LYS A 293 25.06 -36.41 21.29
N ASN A 294 23.86 -35.91 21.48
CA ASN A 294 22.63 -36.59 21.06
C ASN A 294 22.22 -36.28 19.62
N LYS A 295 22.94 -35.39 18.91
CA LYS A 295 22.66 -35.00 17.54
C LYS A 295 23.34 -35.91 16.52
N LYS A 296 22.67 -36.21 15.43
CA LYS A 296 23.19 -37.02 14.31
C LYS A 296 23.90 -36.13 13.29
N TRP A 297 24.99 -35.52 13.70
CA TRP A 297 25.76 -34.61 12.84
C TRP A 297 26.75 -35.37 11.94
N GLU A 298 27.02 -34.78 10.77
CA GLU A 298 28.17 -35.14 9.97
C GLU A 298 29.45 -34.59 10.61
N GLY A 299 30.61 -35.20 10.32
CA GLY A 299 31.84 -34.81 10.96
C GLY A 299 32.27 -33.33 10.75
N SER A 300 31.90 -32.76 9.62
CA SER A 300 32.10 -31.33 9.33
C SER A 300 31.28 -30.41 10.22
N VAL A 301 30.02 -30.75 10.43
CA VAL A 301 29.05 -30.03 11.26
C VAL A 301 29.46 -30.07 12.72
N ALA A 302 29.83 -31.24 13.24
CA ALA A 302 30.32 -31.43 14.62
C ALA A 302 31.57 -30.58 14.87
N LYS A 303 32.57 -30.63 13.97
CA LYS A 303 33.80 -29.83 14.10
C LYS A 303 33.51 -28.32 14.15
N GLN A 304 32.59 -27.83 13.33
CA GLN A 304 32.23 -26.43 13.34
C GLN A 304 31.54 -26.04 14.65
N PHE A 305 30.61 -26.87 15.12
CA PHE A 305 29.96 -26.64 16.42
C PHE A 305 30.96 -26.58 17.57
N ASP A 306 31.87 -27.56 17.66
CA ASP A 306 32.90 -27.61 18.72
C ASP A 306 33.83 -26.40 18.68
N LYS A 307 34.20 -25.91 17.48
CA LYS A 307 34.99 -24.71 17.30
C LYS A 307 34.23 -23.49 17.82
N GLU A 308 32.99 -23.32 17.46
CA GLU A 308 32.19 -22.17 17.90
C GLU A 308 31.80 -22.23 19.38
N LEU A 309 31.58 -23.43 19.91
CA LEU A 309 31.38 -23.66 21.37
C LEU A 309 32.65 -23.30 22.17
N SER A 310 33.82 -23.69 21.68
CA SER A 310 35.10 -23.35 22.31
C SER A 310 35.38 -21.83 22.26
N LYS A 311 34.84 -21.12 21.24
CA LYS A 311 34.87 -19.68 21.14
C LYS A 311 33.95 -19.05 22.17
N LEU A 312 32.70 -19.53 22.32
CA LEU A 312 31.78 -19.06 23.36
C LEU A 312 32.36 -19.19 24.76
N GLN A 313 33.00 -20.35 25.05
CA GLN A 313 33.63 -20.63 26.36
C GLN A 313 34.75 -19.64 26.74
N ARG A 314 35.43 -19.03 25.73
CA ARG A 314 36.47 -18.03 25.94
C ARG A 314 35.98 -16.59 25.94
N MET A 315 34.72 -16.36 25.60
CA MET A 315 34.12 -15.01 25.53
C MET A 315 33.69 -14.54 26.93
N ASN A 316 33.84 -13.24 27.17
CA ASN A 316 33.30 -12.66 28.39
C ASN A 316 31.75 -12.60 28.27
N PRO A 317 31.00 -13.21 29.21
CA PRO A 317 29.53 -13.22 29.17
C PRO A 317 28.85 -11.85 29.20
N GLN A 318 29.56 -10.79 29.61
CA GLN A 318 29.02 -9.42 29.68
C GLN A 318 29.08 -8.66 28.36
N VAL A 319 29.75 -9.19 27.35
CA VAL A 319 29.80 -8.52 26.01
C VAL A 319 28.61 -8.94 25.13
N ALA A 320 28.15 -8.01 24.31
CA ALA A 320 26.99 -8.26 23.45
C ALA A 320 27.19 -9.43 22.46
N GLU A 321 28.43 -9.63 22.03
CA GLU A 321 28.82 -10.74 21.14
C GLU A 321 28.58 -12.12 21.77
N TYR A 322 28.60 -12.25 23.11
CA TYR A 322 28.29 -13.50 23.80
C TYR A 322 26.86 -13.94 23.50
N SER A 323 25.90 -13.02 23.59
CA SER A 323 24.48 -13.30 23.28
C SER A 323 24.28 -13.69 21.81
N VAL A 324 25.00 -13.06 20.89
CA VAL A 324 24.95 -13.41 19.46
C VAL A 324 25.51 -14.81 19.23
N GLN A 325 26.63 -15.13 19.84
CA GLN A 325 27.29 -16.43 19.71
C GLN A 325 26.47 -17.56 20.38
N ARG A 326 25.84 -17.29 21.51
CA ARG A 326 24.91 -18.18 22.18
C ARG A 326 23.71 -18.48 21.29
N ASN A 327 23.02 -17.45 20.78
CA ASN A 327 21.88 -17.61 19.88
C ASN A 327 22.25 -18.41 18.61
N TYR A 328 23.46 -18.22 18.11
CA TYR A 328 23.99 -19.00 17.00
C TYR A 328 24.10 -20.50 17.35
N LEU A 329 24.69 -20.82 18.52
CA LEU A 329 24.83 -22.21 18.98
C LEU A 329 23.48 -22.84 19.32
N ASP A 330 22.55 -22.07 19.90
CA ASP A 330 21.19 -22.55 20.14
C ASP A 330 20.46 -22.88 18.82
N LEU A 331 20.59 -22.03 17.79
CA LEU A 331 20.07 -22.37 16.49
C LEU A 331 20.69 -23.66 15.95
N PHE A 332 22.01 -23.79 16.07
CA PHE A 332 22.75 -24.95 15.59
C PHE A 332 22.28 -26.26 16.22
N LEU A 333 22.02 -26.21 17.55
CA LEU A 333 21.45 -27.34 18.33
C LEU A 333 19.98 -27.60 18.01
N ASP A 334 19.21 -26.55 17.73
CA ASP A 334 17.78 -26.68 17.50
C ASP A 334 17.43 -27.11 16.07
N LEU A 335 18.37 -26.95 15.12
CA LEU A 335 18.16 -27.46 13.75
C LEU A 335 18.10 -28.98 13.76
N PRO A 336 17.18 -29.58 12.99
CA PRO A 336 16.97 -31.02 12.93
C PRO A 336 17.96 -31.70 11.98
N TRP A 337 19.25 -31.59 12.25
CA TRP A 337 20.30 -32.22 11.41
C TRP A 337 20.10 -33.73 11.28
N ASN A 338 19.91 -34.22 10.02
CA ASN A 338 19.68 -35.63 9.71
C ASN A 338 18.54 -36.30 10.52
N GLU A 339 17.60 -35.50 11.04
CA GLU A 339 16.40 -35.99 11.71
C GLU A 339 15.24 -36.05 10.69
N PHE A 340 14.93 -37.24 10.21
CA PHE A 340 13.92 -37.43 9.17
C PHE A 340 12.67 -38.11 9.72
N SER A 341 11.49 -37.62 9.31
CA SER A 341 10.23 -38.33 9.49
C SER A 341 10.16 -39.52 8.51
N LYS A 342 9.50 -40.59 8.92
CA LYS A 342 9.30 -41.77 8.05
C LYS A 342 8.26 -41.44 6.99
N ASP A 343 8.66 -41.55 5.73
CA ASP A 343 7.77 -41.32 4.60
C ASP A 343 6.77 -42.47 4.43
N SER A 344 5.51 -42.12 4.23
CA SER A 344 4.45 -43.07 3.91
C SER A 344 3.89 -42.77 2.52
N PHE A 345 4.40 -43.42 1.49
CA PHE A 345 3.87 -43.27 0.14
C PHE A 345 2.74 -44.30 -0.15
N ASP A 346 1.76 -44.37 0.74
CA ASP A 346 0.51 -45.10 0.49
C ASP A 346 -0.45 -44.26 -0.35
N LEU A 347 -0.45 -44.49 -1.67
CA LEU A 347 -1.29 -43.74 -2.63
C LEU A 347 -2.79 -43.89 -2.35
N LYS A 348 -3.23 -45.06 -1.82
CA LYS A 348 -4.65 -45.28 -1.44
C LYS A 348 -5.03 -44.40 -0.25
N LYS A 349 -4.16 -44.34 0.76
CA LYS A 349 -4.33 -43.45 1.93
C LYS A 349 -4.29 -41.98 1.50
N ALA A 350 -3.35 -41.60 0.64
CA ALA A 350 -3.26 -40.25 0.09
C ALA A 350 -4.56 -39.82 -0.64
N GLN A 351 -5.10 -40.69 -1.47
CA GLN A 351 -6.36 -40.43 -2.18
C GLN A 351 -7.54 -40.26 -1.20
N LYS A 352 -7.58 -41.07 -0.13
CA LYS A 352 -8.61 -40.93 0.92
C LYS A 352 -8.50 -39.60 1.65
N ILE A 353 -7.30 -39.15 2.01
CA ILE A 353 -7.06 -37.86 2.67
C ILE A 353 -7.46 -36.70 1.77
N LEU A 354 -6.99 -36.71 0.50
CA LEU A 354 -7.36 -35.68 -0.47
C LEU A 354 -8.87 -35.62 -0.71
N ASN A 355 -9.58 -36.75 -0.73
CA ASN A 355 -11.03 -36.82 -0.90
C ASN A 355 -11.79 -36.40 0.38
N ARG A 356 -11.24 -36.65 1.55
CA ARG A 356 -11.77 -36.20 2.83
C ARG A 356 -11.73 -34.68 2.94
N ASP A 357 -10.58 -34.07 2.58
CA ASP A 357 -10.32 -32.65 2.83
C ASP A 357 -10.78 -31.73 1.69
N HIS A 358 -10.83 -32.25 0.46
CA HIS A 358 -11.14 -31.48 -0.74
C HIS A 358 -12.24 -32.14 -1.54
N TYR A 359 -13.35 -31.41 -1.66
CA TYR A 359 -14.44 -31.84 -2.53
C TYR A 359 -14.22 -31.36 -3.97
N GLY A 360 -14.46 -32.19 -4.97
CA GLY A 360 -14.14 -31.90 -6.36
C GLY A 360 -12.64 -31.98 -6.66
N LEU A 361 -12.16 -31.18 -7.63
CA LEU A 361 -10.75 -31.10 -8.04
C LEU A 361 -10.14 -32.43 -8.48
N GLU A 362 -10.91 -33.28 -9.17
CA GLU A 362 -10.50 -34.66 -9.50
C GLU A 362 -9.22 -34.70 -10.35
N ASP A 363 -9.09 -33.80 -11.33
CA ASP A 363 -7.91 -33.71 -12.19
C ASP A 363 -6.67 -33.33 -11.39
N VAL A 364 -6.83 -32.36 -10.46
CA VAL A 364 -5.77 -31.90 -9.55
C VAL A 364 -5.31 -33.03 -8.63
N LYS A 365 -6.26 -33.73 -8.01
CA LYS A 365 -5.98 -34.89 -7.15
C LYS A 365 -5.25 -36.00 -7.91
N LYS A 366 -5.71 -36.28 -9.13
CA LYS A 366 -5.07 -37.28 -10.00
C LYS A 366 -3.60 -36.90 -10.26
N ARG A 367 -3.34 -35.67 -10.65
CA ARG A 367 -1.97 -35.17 -10.87
C ARG A 367 -1.10 -35.21 -9.60
N ILE A 368 -1.65 -34.87 -8.46
CA ILE A 368 -0.94 -34.98 -7.16
C ILE A 368 -0.58 -36.45 -6.88
N ILE A 369 -1.51 -37.38 -7.12
CA ILE A 369 -1.26 -38.81 -6.91
C ILE A 369 -0.22 -39.34 -7.91
N GLU A 370 -0.26 -38.93 -9.19
CA GLU A 370 0.77 -39.25 -10.19
C GLU A 370 2.15 -38.74 -9.73
N TYR A 371 2.24 -37.50 -9.27
CA TYR A 371 3.47 -36.93 -8.74
C TYR A 371 4.00 -37.73 -7.54
N MET A 372 3.15 -38.07 -6.58
CA MET A 372 3.50 -38.90 -5.42
C MET A 372 3.94 -40.32 -5.84
N ALA A 373 3.37 -40.88 -6.90
CA ALA A 373 3.76 -42.18 -7.43
C ALA A 373 5.17 -42.14 -8.02
N VAL A 374 5.53 -41.07 -8.73
CA VAL A 374 6.89 -40.86 -9.24
C VAL A 374 7.90 -40.77 -8.11
N LEU A 375 7.61 -39.96 -7.06
CA LEU A 375 8.47 -39.84 -5.88
C LEU A 375 8.68 -41.22 -5.19
N LYS A 376 7.62 -42.02 -5.09
CA LYS A 376 7.67 -43.36 -4.52
C LYS A 376 8.59 -44.29 -5.31
N LEU A 377 8.53 -44.23 -6.65
CA LEU A 377 9.31 -45.11 -7.52
C LEU A 377 10.79 -44.69 -7.60
N ARG A 378 11.05 -43.40 -7.62
CA ARG A 378 12.43 -42.86 -7.69
C ARG A 378 13.17 -42.96 -6.37
N ASN A 379 12.43 -42.95 -5.27
CA ASN A 379 12.97 -42.89 -3.90
C ASN A 379 13.94 -41.70 -3.66
N ASP A 380 13.79 -40.65 -4.44
CA ASP A 380 14.49 -39.36 -4.32
C ASP A 380 13.51 -38.19 -4.46
N MET A 381 13.94 -37.02 -4.04
CA MET A 381 13.14 -35.77 -4.15
C MET A 381 13.57 -34.90 -5.35
N LYS A 382 14.41 -35.42 -6.25
CA LYS A 382 14.87 -34.69 -7.45
C LYS A 382 13.78 -34.65 -8.52
N SER A 383 12.62 -34.11 -8.17
CA SER A 383 11.48 -33.91 -9.08
C SER A 383 11.19 -32.43 -9.23
N PRO A 384 10.60 -31.99 -10.34
CA PRO A 384 10.14 -30.62 -10.47
C PRO A 384 9.27 -30.19 -9.27
N ILE A 385 9.33 -28.91 -8.91
CA ILE A 385 8.57 -28.38 -7.79
C ILE A 385 7.10 -28.31 -8.19
N LEU A 386 6.22 -28.80 -7.33
CA LEU A 386 4.79 -28.72 -7.57
C LEU A 386 4.30 -27.30 -7.38
N CYS A 387 3.80 -26.65 -8.44
CA CYS A 387 3.21 -25.31 -8.39
C CYS A 387 1.69 -25.38 -8.55
N LEU A 388 0.96 -25.06 -7.48
CA LEU A 388 -0.50 -25.00 -7.47
C LEU A 388 -0.95 -23.60 -7.92
N PHE A 389 -1.38 -23.49 -9.16
CA PHE A 389 -1.80 -22.24 -9.79
C PHE A 389 -3.32 -22.13 -9.90
N GLY A 390 -3.88 -20.96 -9.61
CA GLY A 390 -5.32 -20.72 -9.80
C GLY A 390 -5.84 -19.53 -9.00
N PRO A 391 -7.14 -19.20 -9.11
CA PRO A 391 -7.73 -18.06 -8.44
C PRO A 391 -7.66 -18.16 -6.91
N PRO A 392 -7.79 -17.03 -6.20
CA PRO A 392 -7.77 -17.04 -4.74
C PRO A 392 -8.96 -17.82 -4.15
N GLY A 393 -8.71 -18.49 -3.02
CA GLY A 393 -9.77 -19.19 -2.28
C GLY A 393 -10.19 -20.55 -2.83
N VAL A 394 -9.43 -21.14 -3.77
CA VAL A 394 -9.72 -22.51 -4.29
C VAL A 394 -9.05 -23.63 -3.49
N GLY A 395 -8.33 -23.29 -2.40
CA GLY A 395 -7.77 -24.32 -1.50
C GLY A 395 -6.32 -24.71 -1.80
N LYS A 396 -5.55 -23.91 -2.55
CA LYS A 396 -4.13 -24.19 -2.87
C LYS A 396 -3.29 -24.52 -1.64
N THR A 397 -3.30 -23.66 -0.66
CA THR A 397 -2.50 -23.82 0.59
C THR A 397 -2.97 -25.01 1.42
N SER A 398 -4.29 -25.30 1.44
CA SER A 398 -4.82 -26.47 2.14
C SER A 398 -4.50 -27.79 1.46
N LEU A 399 -4.39 -27.80 0.11
CA LEU A 399 -3.90 -28.98 -0.64
C LEU A 399 -2.47 -29.33 -0.21
N GLY A 400 -1.59 -28.34 -0.06
CA GLY A 400 -0.22 -28.57 0.44
C GLY A 400 -0.22 -29.21 1.83
N LYS A 401 -1.14 -28.78 2.73
CA LYS A 401 -1.29 -29.41 4.04
C LYS A 401 -1.76 -30.87 3.97
N SER A 402 -2.74 -31.14 3.10
CA SER A 402 -3.24 -32.51 2.89
C SER A 402 -2.20 -33.43 2.25
N ILE A 403 -1.32 -32.91 1.37
CA ILE A 403 -0.19 -33.64 0.81
C ILE A 403 0.79 -34.00 1.93
N ALA A 404 1.15 -33.06 2.80
CA ALA A 404 2.04 -33.29 3.93
C ALA A 404 1.48 -34.40 4.87
N GLU A 405 0.19 -34.33 5.21
CA GLU A 405 -0.49 -35.36 6.02
C GLU A 405 -0.48 -36.72 5.30
N ALA A 406 -0.68 -36.73 3.99
CA ALA A 406 -0.72 -37.96 3.20
C ALA A 406 0.63 -38.69 3.18
N ILE A 407 1.73 -37.92 3.14
CA ILE A 407 3.11 -38.49 3.16
C ILE A 407 3.57 -38.77 4.60
N GLY A 408 2.94 -38.16 5.61
CA GLY A 408 3.33 -38.30 7.02
C GLY A 408 4.47 -37.36 7.42
N ARG A 409 4.64 -36.23 6.72
CA ARG A 409 5.66 -35.22 6.97
C ARG A 409 5.12 -33.99 7.71
N SER A 410 5.97 -33.30 8.43
CA SER A 410 5.67 -32.01 9.02
C SER A 410 5.31 -30.99 7.92
N TYR A 411 4.30 -30.16 8.18
CA TYR A 411 3.84 -29.10 7.27
C TYR A 411 4.36 -27.73 7.72
N VAL A 412 4.99 -27.01 6.81
CA VAL A 412 5.45 -25.64 7.05
C VAL A 412 4.95 -24.73 5.93
N ARG A 413 4.47 -23.56 6.30
CA ARG A 413 4.06 -22.54 5.33
C ARG A 413 4.94 -21.30 5.46
N ILE A 414 5.48 -20.86 4.33
CA ILE A 414 6.23 -19.61 4.21
C ILE A 414 5.47 -18.71 3.24
N SER A 415 5.01 -17.54 3.70
CA SER A 415 4.43 -16.53 2.79
C SER A 415 5.55 -15.71 2.17
N LEU A 416 5.59 -15.70 0.84
CA LEU A 416 6.56 -14.94 0.04
C LEU A 416 6.00 -13.58 -0.42
N GLY A 417 4.69 -13.34 -0.19
CA GLY A 417 4.03 -12.10 -0.57
C GLY A 417 4.57 -10.90 0.21
N GLY A 418 5.11 -9.91 -0.52
CA GLY A 418 5.70 -8.70 0.07
C GLY A 418 7.18 -8.81 0.45
N MET A 419 7.81 -9.95 0.23
CA MET A 419 9.25 -10.14 0.41
C MET A 419 10.04 -9.34 -0.62
N ARG A 420 11.05 -8.57 -0.17
CA ARG A 420 11.86 -7.69 -1.01
C ARG A 420 13.35 -7.86 -0.80
N ASP A 421 13.76 -8.46 0.32
CA ASP A 421 15.15 -8.65 0.72
C ASP A 421 15.51 -10.14 0.64
N GLU A 422 16.62 -10.47 -0.02
CA GLU A 422 17.14 -11.83 -0.07
C GLU A 422 17.59 -12.34 1.31
N ALA A 423 17.97 -11.42 2.22
CA ALA A 423 18.33 -11.78 3.58
C ALA A 423 17.18 -12.44 4.37
N GLU A 424 15.93 -12.22 3.98
CA GLU A 424 14.81 -12.96 4.57
C GLU A 424 14.88 -14.48 4.25
N ILE A 425 15.50 -14.87 3.13
CA ILE A 425 15.65 -16.28 2.73
C ILE A 425 16.97 -16.84 3.23
N ARG A 426 18.08 -16.11 2.96
CA ARG A 426 19.46 -16.54 3.27
C ARG A 426 19.95 -16.13 4.66
N GLY A 427 19.17 -15.38 5.44
CA GLY A 427 19.60 -14.87 6.72
C GLY A 427 20.55 -13.65 6.63
N HIS A 428 20.68 -12.95 7.73
CA HIS A 428 21.62 -11.83 7.89
C HIS A 428 22.98 -12.36 8.34
N ARG A 429 24.04 -11.64 8.02
CA ARG A 429 25.38 -11.99 8.55
C ARG A 429 25.37 -11.91 10.07
N LYS A 430 25.84 -12.95 10.75
CA LYS A 430 25.82 -13.08 12.22
C LYS A 430 26.57 -11.97 12.97
N THR A 431 27.45 -11.22 12.29
CA THR A 431 28.21 -10.12 12.87
C THR A 431 27.37 -8.88 13.21
N TYR A 432 26.16 -8.78 12.69
CA TYR A 432 25.27 -7.66 13.00
C TYR A 432 24.43 -7.93 14.25
N ILE A 433 24.34 -6.94 15.14
CA ILE A 433 23.44 -7.02 16.31
C ILE A 433 21.99 -7.13 15.80
N GLY A 434 21.26 -8.14 16.28
CA GLY A 434 19.90 -8.43 15.81
C GLY A 434 19.82 -9.29 14.53
N ALA A 435 20.95 -9.84 14.05
CA ALA A 435 20.94 -10.76 12.93
C ALA A 435 20.05 -11.97 13.21
N LEU A 436 19.28 -12.36 12.21
CA LEU A 436 18.38 -13.52 12.26
C LEU A 436 18.73 -14.51 11.13
N PRO A 437 18.59 -15.81 11.39
CA PRO A 437 18.69 -16.81 10.33
C PRO A 437 17.56 -16.64 9.29
N GLY A 438 17.78 -17.14 8.08
CA GLY A 438 16.79 -17.12 7.03
C GLY A 438 15.52 -17.88 7.40
N ARG A 439 14.40 -17.48 6.81
CA ARG A 439 13.09 -18.11 7.07
C ARG A 439 13.05 -19.60 6.79
N ILE A 440 13.92 -20.09 5.89
CA ILE A 440 14.05 -21.53 5.59
C ILE A 440 14.54 -22.26 6.84
N LEU A 441 15.66 -21.84 7.42
CA LEU A 441 16.19 -22.48 8.64
C LEU A 441 15.29 -22.30 9.86
N GLN A 442 14.72 -21.12 10.05
CA GLN A 442 13.73 -20.88 11.11
C GLN A 442 12.54 -21.85 11.01
N SER A 443 12.12 -22.12 9.79
CA SER A 443 11.01 -23.03 9.51
C SER A 443 11.37 -24.49 9.72
N LEU A 444 12.60 -24.88 9.39
CA LEU A 444 13.15 -26.23 9.71
C LEU A 444 13.22 -26.45 11.22
N LYS A 445 13.71 -25.45 11.97
CA LYS A 445 13.70 -25.49 13.45
C LYS A 445 12.30 -25.75 13.98
N LYS A 446 11.27 -25.03 13.47
CA LYS A 446 9.87 -25.21 13.88
C LYS A 446 9.29 -26.58 13.46
N ALA A 447 9.71 -27.11 12.34
CA ALA A 447 9.26 -28.39 11.82
C ALA A 447 9.79 -29.57 12.64
N GLY A 448 10.96 -29.44 13.24
CA GLY A 448 11.64 -30.48 14.01
C GLY A 448 12.11 -31.67 13.15
N THR A 449 12.08 -31.56 11.84
CA THR A 449 12.53 -32.60 10.88
C THR A 449 13.23 -31.95 9.68
N SER A 450 14.22 -32.63 9.08
CA SER A 450 14.95 -32.17 7.90
C SER A 450 14.22 -32.45 6.56
N ASN A 451 13.10 -33.16 6.58
CA ASN A 451 12.32 -33.51 5.41
C ASN A 451 10.85 -33.05 5.48
N PRO A 452 10.56 -31.82 5.93
CA PRO A 452 9.18 -31.34 5.94
C PRO A 452 8.67 -31.09 4.52
N VAL A 453 7.38 -30.80 4.42
CA VAL A 453 6.77 -30.22 3.24
C VAL A 453 6.68 -28.71 3.44
N PHE A 454 7.41 -27.96 2.63
CA PHE A 454 7.37 -26.50 2.57
C PHE A 454 6.33 -26.03 1.58
N VAL A 455 5.36 -25.25 2.00
CA VAL A 455 4.44 -24.54 1.11
C VAL A 455 4.89 -23.09 0.99
N LEU A 456 5.43 -22.74 -0.16
CA LEU A 456 5.84 -21.40 -0.56
C LEU A 456 4.62 -20.66 -1.12
N ASP A 457 3.97 -19.90 -0.29
CA ASP A 457 2.70 -19.28 -0.64
C ASP A 457 2.90 -17.90 -1.30
N GLU A 458 2.13 -17.63 -2.37
CA GLU A 458 2.15 -16.38 -3.15
C GLU A 458 3.51 -16.08 -3.81
N ILE A 459 4.12 -17.09 -4.47
CA ILE A 459 5.40 -16.92 -5.18
C ILE A 459 5.33 -15.90 -6.33
N ASP A 460 4.14 -15.64 -6.87
CA ASP A 460 3.86 -14.64 -7.89
C ASP A 460 3.91 -13.19 -7.37
N LYS A 461 4.05 -12.98 -6.06
CA LYS A 461 4.12 -11.64 -5.43
C LYS A 461 5.53 -11.27 -4.97
N ILE A 462 6.52 -12.03 -5.32
CA ILE A 462 7.92 -11.69 -5.08
C ILE A 462 8.32 -10.56 -6.04
N SER A 463 8.96 -9.55 -5.52
CA SER A 463 9.50 -8.43 -6.30
C SER A 463 10.98 -8.23 -6.01
N SER A 464 11.77 -8.02 -7.05
CA SER A 464 13.15 -7.54 -6.90
C SER A 464 13.16 -6.07 -6.45
N SER A 465 14.11 -5.70 -5.61
CA SER A 465 14.31 -4.34 -5.13
C SER A 465 15.80 -3.97 -5.16
N SER A 466 16.12 -2.72 -4.84
CA SER A 466 17.52 -2.28 -4.65
C SER A 466 18.22 -2.97 -3.47
N GLN A 467 17.47 -3.66 -2.62
CA GLN A 467 17.98 -4.38 -1.43
C GLN A 467 18.26 -5.86 -1.70
N GLY A 468 18.06 -6.36 -2.92
CA GLY A 468 18.35 -7.73 -3.30
C GLY A 468 17.29 -8.35 -4.22
N ASP A 469 17.57 -9.59 -4.65
CA ASP A 469 16.66 -10.40 -5.46
C ASP A 469 16.28 -11.70 -4.72
N PRO A 470 15.16 -11.70 -3.98
CA PRO A 470 14.69 -12.90 -3.30
C PRO A 470 14.41 -14.08 -4.24
N ALA A 471 14.12 -13.81 -5.53
CA ALA A 471 13.89 -14.87 -6.50
C ALA A 471 15.20 -15.61 -6.85
N ALA A 472 16.33 -14.91 -6.88
CA ALA A 472 17.65 -15.54 -7.05
C ALA A 472 18.00 -16.43 -5.85
N ALA A 473 17.73 -15.99 -4.61
CA ALA A 473 17.91 -16.83 -3.42
C ALA A 473 16.99 -18.07 -3.44
N LEU A 474 15.76 -17.94 -3.93
CA LEU A 474 14.85 -19.07 -4.08
C LEU A 474 15.31 -20.06 -5.16
N LEU A 475 15.97 -19.60 -6.21
CA LEU A 475 16.54 -20.53 -7.22
C LEU A 475 17.52 -21.51 -6.59
N GLU A 476 18.38 -21.05 -5.68
CA GLU A 476 19.31 -21.93 -4.96
C GLU A 476 18.57 -22.92 -4.04
N VAL A 477 17.52 -22.47 -3.35
CA VAL A 477 16.69 -23.32 -2.48
C VAL A 477 15.96 -24.40 -3.27
N LEU A 478 15.49 -24.05 -4.46
CA LEU A 478 14.57 -24.86 -5.26
C LEU A 478 15.28 -25.69 -6.31
N ASP A 479 16.54 -25.44 -6.60
CA ASP A 479 17.33 -26.20 -7.55
C ASP A 479 17.85 -27.50 -6.91
N PRO A 480 17.45 -28.70 -7.40
CA PRO A 480 17.89 -29.96 -6.85
C PRO A 480 19.41 -30.20 -6.96
N GLU A 481 20.10 -29.46 -7.83
CA GLU A 481 21.55 -29.56 -7.97
C GLU A 481 22.31 -28.70 -6.93
N GLN A 482 21.69 -27.61 -6.45
CA GLN A 482 22.29 -26.67 -5.54
C GLN A 482 21.79 -26.81 -4.09
N ASN A 483 20.55 -27.23 -3.88
CA ASN A 483 19.89 -27.24 -2.58
C ASN A 483 20.46 -28.25 -1.57
N SER A 484 21.33 -29.16 -2.00
CA SER A 484 22.06 -30.06 -1.09
C SER A 484 23.07 -29.34 -0.20
N SER A 485 23.42 -28.09 -0.55
CA SER A 485 24.35 -27.26 0.22
C SER A 485 23.87 -25.81 0.26
N PHE A 486 22.60 -25.62 0.65
CA PHE A 486 22.03 -24.29 0.78
C PHE A 486 22.77 -23.48 1.85
N TYR A 487 23.36 -22.34 1.46
CA TYR A 487 24.15 -21.49 2.34
C TYR A 487 23.29 -20.39 2.99
N ASP A 488 23.23 -20.44 4.34
CA ASP A 488 22.60 -19.39 5.14
C ASP A 488 23.69 -18.49 5.74
N ASN A 489 23.55 -17.16 5.58
CA ASN A 489 24.54 -16.20 6.02
C ASN A 489 24.67 -16.09 7.55
N PHE A 490 23.62 -16.46 8.29
CA PHE A 490 23.66 -16.51 9.75
C PHE A 490 24.33 -17.78 10.24
N LEU A 491 23.98 -18.92 9.62
CA LEU A 491 24.57 -20.21 9.97
C LEU A 491 26.03 -20.34 9.50
N GLU A 492 26.43 -19.61 8.47
CA GLU A 492 27.77 -19.62 7.84
C GLU A 492 28.22 -21.00 7.37
N MET A 493 27.28 -21.88 7.06
CA MET A 493 27.54 -23.20 6.47
C MET A 493 26.37 -23.70 5.64
N GLY A 494 26.63 -24.68 4.81
CA GLY A 494 25.60 -25.34 3.99
C GLY A 494 24.67 -26.21 4.84
N TYR A 495 23.37 -26.17 4.53
CA TYR A 495 22.36 -27.08 5.08
C TYR A 495 21.74 -27.89 3.92
N ASP A 496 21.61 -29.20 4.09
CA ASP A 496 21.02 -30.07 3.05
C ASP A 496 19.50 -29.96 3.01
N LEU A 497 18.98 -29.33 1.96
CA LEU A 497 17.55 -29.24 1.67
C LEU A 497 17.06 -30.28 0.65
N SER A 498 17.93 -31.20 0.19
CA SER A 498 17.61 -32.17 -0.89
C SER A 498 16.47 -33.11 -0.55
N LYS A 499 16.16 -33.31 0.74
CA LYS A 499 15.06 -34.14 1.24
C LYS A 499 13.79 -33.38 1.53
N VAL A 500 13.82 -32.05 1.43
CA VAL A 500 12.65 -31.18 1.61
C VAL A 500 11.75 -31.27 0.38
N MET A 501 10.44 -31.36 0.60
CA MET A 501 9.47 -31.28 -0.50
C MET A 501 8.94 -29.85 -0.58
N PHE A 502 9.19 -29.18 -1.70
CA PHE A 502 8.70 -27.84 -1.94
C PHE A 502 7.41 -27.85 -2.77
N ILE A 503 6.41 -27.10 -2.32
CA ILE A 503 5.16 -26.85 -3.04
C ILE A 503 4.98 -25.34 -3.14
N ALA A 504 4.89 -24.82 -4.33
CA ALA A 504 4.61 -23.39 -4.55
C ALA A 504 3.11 -23.15 -4.76
N THR A 505 2.62 -21.97 -4.39
CA THR A 505 1.28 -21.51 -4.77
C THR A 505 1.37 -20.18 -5.50
N ALA A 506 0.55 -20.00 -6.53
CA ALA A 506 0.48 -18.77 -7.31
C ALA A 506 -0.97 -18.43 -7.70
N ASN A 507 -1.27 -17.15 -7.84
CA ASN A 507 -2.53 -16.68 -8.42
C ASN A 507 -2.35 -16.28 -9.89
N SER A 508 -1.14 -15.87 -10.29
CA SER A 508 -0.75 -15.52 -11.65
C SER A 508 0.60 -16.15 -12.00
N ILE A 509 0.76 -16.63 -13.24
CA ILE A 509 2.03 -17.20 -13.70
C ILE A 509 2.95 -16.12 -14.27
N SER A 510 2.38 -15.07 -14.87
CA SER A 510 3.14 -14.05 -15.60
C SER A 510 4.20 -13.32 -14.76
N PRO A 511 3.99 -13.00 -13.46
CA PRO A 511 4.98 -12.33 -12.63
C PRO A 511 6.13 -13.25 -12.18
N ILE A 512 5.96 -14.57 -12.28
CA ILE A 512 6.99 -15.52 -11.85
C ILE A 512 8.16 -15.48 -12.84
N GLN A 513 9.37 -15.29 -12.33
CA GLN A 513 10.58 -15.29 -13.16
C GLN A 513 10.69 -16.58 -14.00
N PRO A 514 11.06 -16.49 -15.30
CA PRO A 514 11.16 -17.65 -16.18
C PRO A 514 12.02 -18.78 -15.60
N ALA A 515 13.16 -18.45 -15.01
CA ALA A 515 14.07 -19.41 -14.41
C ALA A 515 13.45 -20.23 -13.26
N LEU A 516 12.58 -19.64 -12.45
CA LEU A 516 11.81 -20.34 -11.43
C LEU A 516 10.71 -21.20 -12.04
N ARG A 517 10.00 -20.64 -13.05
CA ARG A 517 8.90 -21.33 -13.72
C ARG A 517 9.34 -22.60 -14.43
N ASP A 518 10.51 -22.59 -15.05
CA ASP A 518 11.06 -23.75 -15.77
C ASP A 518 11.38 -24.94 -14.84
N ARG A 519 11.52 -24.69 -13.53
CA ARG A 519 11.73 -25.72 -12.49
C ARG A 519 10.43 -26.24 -11.86
N MET A 520 9.27 -25.72 -12.32
CA MET A 520 7.98 -26.02 -11.70
C MET A 520 7.09 -26.88 -12.59
N GLU A 521 6.49 -27.90 -11.99
CA GLU A 521 5.33 -28.59 -12.57
C GLU A 521 4.06 -27.82 -12.17
N ILE A 522 3.45 -27.14 -13.14
CA ILE A 522 2.30 -26.26 -12.90
C ILE A 522 1.00 -27.09 -12.97
N ILE A 523 0.28 -27.15 -11.86
CA ILE A 523 -1.07 -27.73 -11.78
C ILE A 523 -2.08 -26.60 -11.71
N ASN A 524 -2.91 -26.48 -12.75
CA ASN A 524 -3.96 -25.49 -12.81
C ASN A 524 -5.18 -25.94 -12.00
N ILE A 525 -5.54 -25.13 -11.01
CA ILE A 525 -6.71 -25.31 -10.15
C ILE A 525 -7.78 -24.30 -10.57
N SER A 526 -8.83 -24.78 -11.22
CA SER A 526 -9.96 -23.93 -11.61
C SER A 526 -10.86 -23.57 -10.43
N GLY A 527 -11.71 -22.57 -10.64
CA GLY A 527 -12.77 -22.23 -9.70
C GLY A 527 -13.80 -23.35 -9.52
N TYR A 528 -14.64 -23.22 -8.50
CA TYR A 528 -15.72 -24.16 -8.20
C TYR A 528 -17.05 -23.76 -8.85
N THR A 529 -17.88 -24.76 -9.17
CA THR A 529 -19.28 -24.54 -9.55
C THR A 529 -20.11 -24.16 -8.33
N LEU A 530 -21.35 -23.69 -8.56
CA LEU A 530 -22.29 -23.38 -7.49
C LEU A 530 -22.56 -24.62 -6.63
N GLU A 531 -22.79 -25.77 -7.28
CA GLU A 531 -23.06 -27.03 -6.60
C GLU A 531 -21.86 -27.47 -5.74
N GLU A 532 -20.63 -27.33 -6.26
CA GLU A 532 -19.41 -27.67 -5.50
C GLU A 532 -19.23 -26.74 -4.30
N LYS A 533 -19.44 -25.43 -4.49
CA LYS A 533 -19.36 -24.46 -3.39
C LYS A 533 -20.39 -24.74 -2.30
N SER A 534 -21.61 -25.11 -2.68
CA SER A 534 -22.68 -25.48 -1.75
C SER A 534 -22.29 -26.71 -0.92
N VAL A 535 -21.70 -27.74 -1.55
CA VAL A 535 -21.21 -28.93 -0.85
C VAL A 535 -20.01 -28.60 0.04
N ILE A 536 -19.04 -27.82 -0.45
CA ILE A 536 -17.89 -27.37 0.32
C ILE A 536 -18.34 -26.54 1.54
N GLY A 537 -19.29 -25.61 1.34
CA GLY A 537 -19.90 -24.82 2.39
C GLY A 537 -20.48 -25.68 3.50
N LYS A 538 -21.25 -26.69 3.12
CA LYS A 538 -21.92 -27.59 4.07
C LYS A 538 -20.94 -28.57 4.78
N ARG A 539 -20.00 -29.18 4.01
CA ARG A 539 -19.13 -30.24 4.53
C ARG A 539 -17.91 -29.74 5.27
N HIS A 540 -17.37 -28.60 4.85
CA HIS A 540 -16.07 -28.11 5.33
C HIS A 540 -16.16 -26.75 6.04
N LEU A 541 -16.77 -25.74 5.39
CA LEU A 541 -16.73 -24.37 5.91
C LEU A 541 -17.63 -24.18 7.13
N LEU A 542 -18.88 -24.65 7.10
CA LEU A 542 -19.81 -24.50 8.22
C LEU A 542 -19.31 -25.21 9.50
N PRO A 543 -18.88 -26.51 9.45
CA PRO A 543 -18.33 -27.16 10.64
C PRO A 543 -17.08 -26.48 11.19
N LYS A 544 -16.20 -25.99 10.30
CA LYS A 544 -15.00 -25.22 10.66
C LYS A 544 -15.39 -23.94 11.41
N GLN A 545 -16.29 -23.15 10.83
CA GLN A 545 -16.72 -21.88 11.40
C GLN A 545 -17.47 -22.06 12.72
N LEU A 546 -18.29 -23.08 12.85
CA LEU A 546 -18.93 -23.41 14.13
C LEU A 546 -17.90 -23.68 15.20
N LYS A 547 -16.90 -24.52 14.91
CA LYS A 547 -15.82 -24.84 15.85
C LYS A 547 -14.99 -23.60 16.24
N GLU A 548 -14.63 -22.77 15.29
CA GLU A 548 -13.85 -21.54 15.52
C GLU A 548 -14.59 -20.51 16.39
N HIS A 549 -15.92 -20.53 16.37
CA HIS A 549 -16.76 -19.65 17.18
C HIS A 549 -17.35 -20.34 18.45
N GLY A 550 -16.84 -21.49 18.84
CA GLY A 550 -17.29 -22.19 20.06
C GLY A 550 -18.67 -22.84 19.98
N LEU A 551 -19.22 -22.95 18.76
CA LEU A 551 -20.52 -23.57 18.50
C LEU A 551 -20.38 -24.99 17.91
N ASN A 552 -21.51 -25.72 17.87
CA ASN A 552 -21.60 -27.00 17.19
C ASN A 552 -22.89 -27.09 16.34
N SER A 553 -23.07 -28.17 15.61
CA SER A 553 -24.21 -28.38 14.69
C SER A 553 -25.58 -28.41 15.39
N LYS A 554 -25.63 -28.47 16.73
CA LYS A 554 -26.91 -28.38 17.48
C LYS A 554 -27.48 -26.96 17.44
N TYR A 555 -26.63 -25.94 17.32
CA TYR A 555 -27.01 -24.54 17.36
C TYR A 555 -27.41 -23.97 15.99
N LEU A 556 -26.75 -24.38 14.89
CA LEU A 556 -27.02 -23.87 13.55
C LEU A 556 -26.92 -24.97 12.51
N SER A 557 -27.96 -25.04 11.65
CA SER A 557 -27.99 -25.89 10.47
C SER A 557 -28.46 -25.07 9.27
N LEU A 558 -27.70 -25.10 8.17
CA LEU A 558 -28.06 -24.42 6.94
C LEU A 558 -28.53 -25.41 5.87
N LYS A 559 -29.72 -25.16 5.29
CA LYS A 559 -30.23 -25.92 4.15
C LYS A 559 -29.44 -25.59 2.89
N LYS A 560 -29.49 -26.48 1.88
CA LYS A 560 -28.83 -26.28 0.59
C LYS A 560 -29.23 -24.96 -0.08
N GLU A 561 -30.51 -24.63 -0.05
CA GLU A 561 -31.08 -23.41 -0.64
C GLU A 561 -30.45 -22.13 -0.05
N ILE A 562 -30.10 -22.15 1.22
CA ILE A 562 -29.44 -21.05 1.91
C ILE A 562 -28.00 -20.88 1.38
N PHE A 563 -27.25 -22.00 1.25
CA PHE A 563 -25.90 -21.93 0.63
C PHE A 563 -25.98 -21.41 -0.80
N ASP A 564 -26.92 -21.93 -1.60
CA ASP A 564 -27.08 -21.52 -3.00
C ASP A 564 -27.39 -20.02 -3.07
N ARG A 565 -28.30 -19.49 -2.21
CA ARG A 565 -28.61 -18.06 -2.14
C ARG A 565 -27.42 -17.20 -1.68
N ILE A 566 -26.67 -17.64 -0.67
CA ILE A 566 -25.47 -16.94 -0.22
C ILE A 566 -24.45 -16.86 -1.37
N ILE A 567 -24.23 -17.94 -2.09
CA ILE A 567 -23.27 -18.00 -3.20
C ILE A 567 -23.74 -17.09 -4.35
N GLU A 568 -25.02 -17.11 -4.71
CA GLU A 568 -25.56 -16.35 -5.84
C GLU A 568 -25.64 -14.84 -5.57
N SER A 569 -26.09 -14.44 -4.37
CA SER A 569 -26.44 -13.05 -4.10
C SER A 569 -25.43 -12.30 -3.23
N TYR A 570 -24.61 -13.00 -2.45
CA TYR A 570 -23.70 -12.36 -1.50
C TYR A 570 -22.22 -12.56 -1.82
N THR A 571 -21.90 -13.46 -2.78
CA THR A 571 -20.48 -13.70 -3.16
C THR A 571 -20.29 -13.61 -4.68
N ARG A 572 -19.15 -13.01 -5.09
CA ARG A 572 -18.73 -12.93 -6.50
C ARG A 572 -17.26 -13.35 -6.58
N GLU A 573 -17.03 -14.66 -6.63
CA GLU A 573 -15.69 -15.23 -6.59
C GLU A 573 -15.64 -16.60 -7.27
N SER A 574 -14.47 -17.02 -7.72
CA SER A 574 -14.24 -18.37 -8.23
C SER A 574 -14.01 -19.40 -7.13
N GLY A 575 -13.39 -18.99 -6.03
CA GLY A 575 -13.13 -19.81 -4.85
C GLY A 575 -14.28 -19.80 -3.85
N VAL A 576 -13.95 -20.03 -2.58
CA VAL A 576 -14.91 -20.10 -1.45
C VAL A 576 -14.51 -19.18 -0.28
N ARG A 577 -13.58 -18.23 -0.48
CA ARG A 577 -13.12 -17.34 0.60
C ARG A 577 -14.20 -16.33 1.03
N GLY A 578 -14.95 -15.80 0.08
CA GLY A 578 -16.10 -14.94 0.34
C GLY A 578 -17.23 -15.72 1.00
N LEU A 579 -17.51 -16.94 0.52
CA LEU A 579 -18.48 -17.84 1.12
C LEU A 579 -18.12 -18.15 2.58
N ASP A 580 -16.86 -18.45 2.88
CA ASP A 580 -16.38 -18.67 4.24
C ASP A 580 -16.66 -17.47 5.17
N LYS A 581 -16.40 -16.23 4.65
CA LYS A 581 -16.71 -14.99 5.38
C LYS A 581 -18.21 -14.79 5.64
N GLN A 582 -19.08 -15.15 4.68
CA GLN A 582 -20.52 -15.02 4.87
C GLN A 582 -21.06 -16.07 5.84
N ILE A 583 -20.55 -17.30 5.76
CA ILE A 583 -20.86 -18.35 6.75
C ILE A 583 -20.40 -17.92 8.15
N ALA A 584 -19.17 -17.40 8.29
CA ALA A 584 -18.66 -16.86 9.55
C ALA A 584 -19.55 -15.74 10.11
N LYS A 585 -20.08 -14.85 9.23
CA LYS A 585 -21.01 -13.80 9.65
C LYS A 585 -22.32 -14.39 10.18
N THR A 586 -22.84 -15.41 9.50
CA THR A 586 -24.04 -16.13 9.94
C THR A 586 -23.83 -16.82 11.29
N VAL A 587 -22.70 -17.48 11.45
CA VAL A 587 -22.33 -18.14 12.73
C VAL A 587 -22.19 -17.13 13.87
N ARG A 588 -21.56 -15.95 13.60
CA ARG A 588 -21.43 -14.89 14.60
C ARG A 588 -22.77 -14.27 15.00
N TYR A 589 -23.71 -14.12 14.05
CA TYR A 589 -25.05 -13.67 14.37
C TYR A 589 -25.72 -14.60 15.39
N VAL A 590 -25.66 -15.90 15.13
CA VAL A 590 -26.20 -16.91 16.07
C VAL A 590 -25.45 -16.93 17.40
N ALA A 591 -24.13 -16.82 17.38
CA ALA A 591 -23.31 -16.76 18.59
C ALA A 591 -23.66 -15.53 19.46
N LYS A 592 -23.91 -14.38 18.83
CA LYS A 592 -24.37 -13.16 19.53
C LYS A 592 -25.71 -13.41 20.20
N SER A 593 -26.73 -13.93 19.46
CA SER A 593 -28.06 -14.15 20.02
C SER A 593 -28.05 -15.13 21.19
N ILE A 594 -27.22 -16.20 21.11
CA ILE A 594 -27.05 -17.12 22.22
C ILE A 594 -26.41 -16.41 23.43
N ALA A 595 -25.39 -15.61 23.22
CA ALA A 595 -24.68 -14.91 24.32
C ALA A 595 -25.53 -13.80 24.95
N MET A 596 -26.50 -13.24 24.21
CA MET A 596 -27.46 -12.24 24.71
C MET A 596 -28.78 -12.84 25.21
N GLU A 597 -28.89 -14.18 25.18
CA GLU A 597 -30.13 -14.91 25.53
C GLU A 597 -31.35 -14.49 24.68
N GLU A 598 -31.09 -14.04 23.43
CA GLU A 598 -32.11 -13.65 22.45
C GLU A 598 -32.61 -14.90 21.69
N GLU A 599 -33.88 -14.83 21.24
CA GLU A 599 -34.44 -15.88 20.39
C GLU A 599 -33.76 -15.88 19.04
N TYR A 600 -33.41 -17.05 18.51
CA TYR A 600 -32.83 -17.20 17.17
C TYR A 600 -33.34 -18.47 16.48
N LYS A 601 -33.28 -18.46 15.16
CA LYS A 601 -33.69 -19.64 14.36
C LYS A 601 -32.48 -20.54 14.12
N LYS A 602 -32.54 -21.78 14.63
CA LYS A 602 -31.54 -22.84 14.37
C LYS A 602 -31.38 -23.13 12.87
N THR A 603 -32.47 -23.02 12.11
CA THR A 603 -32.48 -23.20 10.64
C THR A 603 -33.06 -21.95 10.02
N PRO A 604 -32.21 -20.96 9.66
CA PRO A 604 -32.65 -19.72 9.02
C PRO A 604 -33.40 -20.01 7.69
N ALA A 605 -34.39 -19.18 7.38
CA ALA A 605 -35.07 -19.15 6.09
C ALA A 605 -34.36 -18.18 5.12
N LEU A 606 -34.77 -18.14 3.86
CA LEU A 606 -34.19 -17.21 2.85
C LEU A 606 -34.39 -15.75 3.23
N GLU A 607 -35.50 -15.42 3.86
CA GLU A 607 -35.89 -14.08 4.29
C GLU A 607 -34.99 -13.56 5.42
N ASP A 608 -34.55 -14.45 6.32
CA ASP A 608 -33.67 -14.11 7.44
C ASP A 608 -32.25 -13.69 6.97
N LEU A 609 -31.86 -14.09 5.75
CA LEU A 609 -30.54 -13.73 5.21
C LEU A 609 -30.32 -12.22 5.06
N LYS A 610 -31.38 -11.47 4.79
CA LYS A 610 -31.31 -10.01 4.67
C LYS A 610 -30.97 -9.34 6.00
N GLU A 611 -31.52 -9.87 7.09
CA GLU A 611 -31.20 -9.41 8.45
C GLU A 611 -29.76 -9.81 8.84
N ILE A 612 -29.41 -11.07 8.60
CA ILE A 612 -28.11 -11.63 9.01
C ILE A 612 -26.95 -11.06 8.19
N LEU A 613 -27.10 -11.00 6.86
CA LEU A 613 -26.00 -10.66 5.93
C LEU A 613 -26.08 -9.24 5.37
N GLY A 614 -27.25 -8.57 5.52
CA GLY A 614 -27.54 -7.28 4.91
C GLY A 614 -28.12 -7.40 3.50
N THR A 615 -28.12 -6.29 2.76
CA THR A 615 -28.64 -6.25 1.37
C THR A 615 -27.82 -7.13 0.43
N GLU A 616 -28.50 -7.75 -0.52
CA GLU A 616 -27.86 -8.53 -1.58
C GLU A 616 -26.92 -7.66 -2.42
N LYS A 617 -25.73 -8.17 -2.69
CA LYS A 617 -24.65 -7.41 -3.35
C LYS A 617 -24.64 -7.60 -4.87
N VAL A 618 -25.29 -8.64 -5.36
CA VAL A 618 -25.24 -9.04 -6.78
C VAL A 618 -26.66 -9.07 -7.34
N ASN A 619 -27.03 -8.02 -8.06
CA ASN A 619 -28.23 -8.01 -8.90
C ASN A 619 -27.84 -8.53 -10.29
N ARG A 620 -28.37 -9.70 -10.69
CA ARG A 620 -28.08 -10.35 -11.98
C ARG A 620 -29.13 -10.07 -13.06
N ASP A 621 -30.18 -9.32 -12.76
CA ASP A 621 -31.38 -9.22 -13.60
C ASP A 621 -31.31 -8.16 -14.72
N PHE A 622 -30.10 -7.65 -15.03
CA PHE A 622 -29.99 -6.49 -15.92
C PHE A 622 -30.48 -6.72 -17.36
N TYR A 623 -30.48 -7.97 -17.91
CA TYR A 623 -30.87 -8.21 -19.33
C TYR A 623 -31.41 -9.63 -19.57
N GLU A 624 -32.30 -10.15 -18.74
CA GLU A 624 -32.79 -11.53 -18.88
C GLU A 624 -33.50 -11.82 -20.21
N ASN A 625 -34.14 -10.84 -20.84
CA ASN A 625 -35.02 -11.07 -21.99
C ASN A 625 -34.48 -10.63 -23.36
N ASN A 626 -33.32 -9.95 -23.43
CA ASN A 626 -32.72 -9.43 -24.67
C ASN A 626 -33.71 -8.69 -25.58
N ASP A 627 -34.64 -7.95 -25.00
CA ASP A 627 -35.70 -7.24 -25.74
C ASP A 627 -35.20 -5.93 -26.39
N VAL A 628 -33.95 -5.57 -26.12
CA VAL A 628 -33.29 -4.36 -26.63
C VAL A 628 -32.24 -4.76 -27.68
N ALA A 629 -32.20 -4.04 -28.80
CA ALA A 629 -31.15 -4.22 -29.80
C ALA A 629 -29.82 -3.66 -29.29
N GLY A 630 -28.72 -4.29 -29.66
CA GLY A 630 -27.36 -3.83 -29.31
C GLY A 630 -26.87 -4.30 -27.96
N VAL A 631 -27.56 -5.23 -27.30
CA VAL A 631 -27.09 -5.82 -26.03
C VAL A 631 -26.72 -7.30 -26.23
N VAL A 632 -25.49 -7.68 -25.90
CA VAL A 632 -25.00 -9.06 -26.08
C VAL A 632 -24.15 -9.48 -24.87
N THR A 633 -24.33 -10.74 -24.49
CA THR A 633 -23.57 -11.35 -23.39
C THR A 633 -22.28 -12.00 -23.93
N GLY A 634 -21.15 -11.54 -23.44
CA GLY A 634 -19.84 -12.14 -23.65
C GLY A 634 -19.34 -12.90 -22.43
N LEU A 635 -18.25 -13.62 -22.59
CA LEU A 635 -17.55 -14.34 -21.54
C LEU A 635 -16.15 -13.75 -21.36
N ALA A 636 -15.84 -13.32 -20.14
CA ALA A 636 -14.55 -12.78 -19.75
C ALA A 636 -13.82 -13.72 -18.80
N TRP A 637 -12.50 -13.60 -18.79
CA TRP A 637 -11.64 -14.20 -17.79
C TRP A 637 -10.95 -13.08 -16.99
N THR A 638 -10.91 -13.22 -15.68
CA THR A 638 -10.31 -12.26 -14.75
C THR A 638 -9.40 -12.99 -13.77
N SER A 639 -8.58 -12.26 -13.04
CA SER A 639 -7.72 -12.81 -11.97
C SER A 639 -8.50 -13.53 -10.86
N VAL A 640 -9.80 -13.28 -10.74
CA VAL A 640 -10.70 -13.96 -9.78
C VAL A 640 -11.53 -15.07 -10.43
N GLY A 641 -11.29 -15.38 -11.70
CA GLY A 641 -11.91 -16.43 -12.52
C GLY A 641 -12.80 -15.89 -13.64
N GLY A 642 -13.60 -16.78 -14.25
CA GLY A 642 -14.50 -16.39 -15.32
C GLY A 642 -15.68 -15.56 -14.84
N ASP A 643 -16.13 -14.64 -15.70
CA ASP A 643 -17.31 -13.81 -15.47
C ASP A 643 -18.09 -13.58 -16.78
N ILE A 644 -19.35 -13.13 -16.66
CA ILE A 644 -20.11 -12.66 -17.82
C ILE A 644 -19.83 -11.19 -18.05
N LEU A 645 -19.88 -10.79 -19.31
CA LEU A 645 -19.64 -9.44 -19.75
C LEU A 645 -20.80 -9.00 -20.64
N PHE A 646 -21.47 -7.92 -20.26
CA PHE A 646 -22.46 -7.30 -21.15
C PHE A 646 -21.78 -6.29 -22.06
N ILE A 647 -22.12 -6.33 -23.34
CA ILE A 647 -21.70 -5.33 -24.32
C ILE A 647 -22.95 -4.65 -24.84
N GLU A 648 -23.00 -3.36 -24.64
CA GLU A 648 -24.08 -2.49 -25.07
C GLU A 648 -23.59 -1.60 -26.18
N SER A 649 -24.37 -1.49 -27.24
CA SER A 649 -24.08 -0.56 -28.32
C SER A 649 -25.23 0.38 -28.52
N ALA A 650 -24.94 1.64 -28.82
CA ALA A 650 -25.91 2.68 -29.14
C ALA A 650 -25.45 3.47 -30.36
N THR A 651 -26.41 4.08 -31.05
CA THR A 651 -26.10 5.01 -32.16
C THR A 651 -26.83 6.32 -31.95
N SER A 652 -26.18 7.39 -32.37
CA SER A 652 -26.70 8.76 -32.40
C SER A 652 -26.33 9.41 -33.73
N GLU A 653 -27.03 10.43 -34.14
CA GLU A 653 -26.65 11.26 -35.28
C GLU A 653 -25.27 11.87 -35.02
N GLY A 654 -24.42 11.94 -36.08
CA GLY A 654 -23.07 12.44 -35.92
C GLY A 654 -22.18 12.29 -37.17
N LYS A 655 -20.90 12.24 -37.00
CA LYS A 655 -19.92 12.24 -38.10
C LYS A 655 -19.24 10.88 -38.32
N GLY A 656 -19.87 9.78 -37.96
CA GLY A 656 -19.33 8.43 -38.13
C GLY A 656 -18.25 8.03 -37.12
N GLN A 657 -18.19 8.68 -35.94
CA GLN A 657 -17.21 8.40 -34.91
C GLN A 657 -17.56 7.17 -34.09
N LEU A 658 -16.53 6.38 -33.74
CA LEU A 658 -16.63 5.29 -32.78
C LEU A 658 -16.19 5.79 -31.41
N SER A 659 -17.08 5.71 -30.44
CA SER A 659 -16.79 5.99 -29.02
C SER A 659 -16.85 4.68 -28.22
N ILE A 660 -15.90 4.51 -27.30
CA ILE A 660 -15.80 3.29 -26.50
C ILE A 660 -15.61 3.68 -25.04
N THR A 661 -16.48 3.15 -24.16
CA THR A 661 -16.43 3.40 -22.71
C THR A 661 -16.51 2.10 -21.91
N GLY A 662 -16.11 2.12 -20.63
CA GLY A 662 -16.13 0.96 -19.73
C GLY A 662 -14.75 0.53 -19.22
N ASN A 663 -13.76 1.46 -19.21
CA ASN A 663 -12.39 1.20 -18.75
C ASN A 663 -11.69 0.05 -19.51
N LEU A 664 -11.71 0.14 -20.85
CA LEU A 664 -11.17 -0.86 -21.74
C LEU A 664 -9.71 -0.58 -22.08
N GLY A 665 -8.88 -1.63 -22.05
CA GLY A 665 -7.49 -1.61 -22.49
C GLY A 665 -7.33 -1.46 -24.02
N LYS A 666 -6.08 -1.36 -24.47
CA LYS A 666 -5.77 -1.10 -25.90
C LYS A 666 -6.27 -2.22 -26.81
N VAL A 667 -6.02 -3.49 -26.45
CA VAL A 667 -6.36 -4.66 -27.27
C VAL A 667 -7.89 -4.76 -27.47
N MET A 668 -8.64 -4.49 -26.40
CA MET A 668 -10.11 -4.54 -26.48
C MET A 668 -10.71 -3.40 -27.33
N LYS A 669 -10.08 -2.21 -27.32
CA LYS A 669 -10.43 -1.09 -28.20
C LYS A 669 -10.12 -1.39 -29.66
N GLU A 670 -8.98 -2.02 -29.94
CA GLU A 670 -8.64 -2.50 -31.29
C GLU A 670 -9.65 -3.51 -31.80
N SER A 671 -10.08 -4.47 -30.96
CA SER A 671 -11.12 -5.44 -31.32
C SER A 671 -12.45 -4.76 -31.69
N ALA A 672 -12.83 -3.70 -30.98
CA ALA A 672 -14.03 -2.93 -31.31
C ALA A 672 -13.90 -2.23 -32.67
N THR A 673 -12.74 -1.68 -32.97
CA THR A 673 -12.44 -1.04 -34.27
C THR A 673 -12.48 -2.08 -35.39
N ILE A 674 -11.84 -3.24 -35.22
CA ILE A 674 -11.84 -4.36 -36.18
C ILE A 674 -13.29 -4.80 -36.45
N ALA A 675 -14.11 -4.94 -35.40
CA ALA A 675 -15.51 -5.34 -35.52
C ALA A 675 -16.30 -4.34 -36.39
N LEU A 676 -16.15 -3.04 -36.16
CA LEU A 676 -16.83 -2.00 -36.90
C LEU A 676 -16.35 -1.95 -38.38
N GLU A 677 -15.04 -2.00 -38.63
CA GLU A 677 -14.49 -1.98 -39.98
C GLU A 677 -14.89 -3.23 -40.80
N TYR A 678 -14.97 -4.38 -40.16
CA TYR A 678 -15.51 -5.58 -40.83
C TYR A 678 -17.00 -5.41 -41.23
N ILE A 679 -17.83 -4.78 -40.37
CA ILE A 679 -19.22 -4.49 -40.69
C ILE A 679 -19.30 -3.54 -41.88
N LYS A 680 -18.53 -2.47 -41.91
CA LYS A 680 -18.50 -1.52 -43.03
C LYS A 680 -18.08 -2.17 -44.34
N SER A 681 -17.07 -3.06 -44.28
CA SER A 681 -16.59 -3.78 -45.48
C SER A 681 -17.55 -4.83 -46.02
N ASN A 682 -18.43 -5.35 -45.15
CA ASN A 682 -19.38 -6.42 -45.50
C ASN A 682 -20.83 -6.04 -45.29
N LYS A 683 -21.17 -4.75 -45.45
CA LYS A 683 -22.48 -4.18 -45.20
C LYS A 683 -23.60 -4.86 -45.99
N ASP A 684 -23.35 -5.29 -47.22
CA ASP A 684 -24.31 -5.92 -48.08
C ASP A 684 -24.74 -7.30 -47.55
N LEU A 685 -23.79 -8.09 -47.05
CA LEU A 685 -24.05 -9.41 -46.45
C LEU A 685 -24.89 -9.31 -45.15
N MET A 686 -24.82 -8.19 -44.47
CA MET A 686 -25.51 -7.95 -43.21
C MET A 686 -26.87 -7.23 -43.35
N GLY A 687 -27.27 -6.93 -44.62
CA GLY A 687 -28.51 -6.17 -44.87
C GLY A 687 -28.43 -4.70 -44.44
N LEU A 688 -27.21 -4.13 -44.43
CA LEU A 688 -26.91 -2.75 -44.02
C LEU A 688 -26.47 -1.86 -45.18
N LYS A 689 -26.85 -2.24 -46.42
CA LYS A 689 -26.39 -1.56 -47.66
C LYS A 689 -26.66 -0.05 -47.60
N ASP A 690 -27.82 0.34 -47.12
CA ASP A 690 -28.30 1.73 -47.11
C ASP A 690 -27.99 2.47 -45.80
N PHE A 691 -27.33 1.83 -44.80
CA PHE A 691 -27.05 2.47 -43.54
C PHE A 691 -25.95 3.55 -43.72
N PRO A 692 -26.25 4.81 -43.35
CA PRO A 692 -25.32 5.92 -43.55
C PRO A 692 -24.32 6.05 -42.41
N PHE A 693 -23.26 5.19 -42.38
CA PHE A 693 -22.25 5.19 -41.34
C PHE A 693 -21.59 6.56 -41.09
N HIS A 694 -21.48 7.39 -42.11
CA HIS A 694 -20.89 8.73 -42.02
C HIS A 694 -21.77 9.76 -41.31
N LYS A 695 -23.07 9.43 -41.11
CA LYS A 695 -24.08 10.30 -40.43
C LYS A 695 -24.42 9.82 -39.01
N HIS A 696 -23.87 8.70 -38.59
CA HIS A 696 -24.16 8.12 -37.29
C HIS A 696 -22.89 7.82 -36.49
N ASN A 697 -22.78 8.40 -35.29
CA ASN A 697 -21.80 7.97 -34.33
C ASN A 697 -22.23 6.66 -33.68
N ILE A 698 -21.28 5.80 -33.40
CA ILE A 698 -21.49 4.51 -32.76
C ILE A 698 -20.80 4.53 -31.41
N HIS A 699 -21.51 4.10 -30.36
CA HIS A 699 -20.98 4.03 -29.03
C HIS A 699 -21.06 2.59 -28.54
N ILE A 700 -19.93 2.04 -28.08
CA ILE A 700 -19.87 0.74 -27.40
C ILE A 700 -19.57 1.01 -25.93
N HIS A 701 -20.43 0.49 -25.07
CA HIS A 701 -20.26 0.56 -23.63
C HIS A 701 -20.15 -0.84 -23.03
N VAL A 702 -19.19 -1.00 -22.12
CA VAL A 702 -19.08 -2.22 -21.34
C VAL A 702 -19.26 -1.84 -19.88
N PRO A 703 -20.41 -2.18 -19.27
CA PRO A 703 -20.73 -1.84 -17.88
C PRO A 703 -19.66 -2.28 -16.87
N GLU A 704 -19.74 -1.77 -15.64
CA GLU A 704 -18.78 -1.98 -14.56
C GLU A 704 -17.39 -1.36 -14.85
N GLY A 705 -17.37 -0.07 -15.18
CA GLY A 705 -16.14 0.70 -15.50
C GLY A 705 -15.09 0.77 -14.38
N ALA A 706 -15.45 0.42 -13.15
CA ALA A 706 -14.50 0.35 -12.03
C ALA A 706 -13.46 -0.78 -12.19
N THR A 707 -13.79 -1.82 -13.00
CA THR A 707 -12.90 -2.96 -13.25
C THR A 707 -12.21 -2.79 -14.61
N PRO A 708 -10.88 -2.70 -14.71
CA PRO A 708 -10.18 -2.69 -15.99
C PRO A 708 -10.46 -3.98 -16.78
N LYS A 709 -10.71 -3.84 -18.09
CA LYS A 709 -10.98 -4.96 -18.99
C LYS A 709 -10.09 -4.84 -20.21
N ASP A 710 -9.38 -5.92 -20.57
CA ASP A 710 -8.57 -5.97 -21.77
C ASP A 710 -8.57 -7.37 -22.39
N GLY A 711 -8.22 -7.46 -23.66
CA GLY A 711 -8.08 -8.70 -24.39
C GLY A 711 -8.95 -8.78 -25.66
N PRO A 712 -8.56 -9.63 -26.63
CA PRO A 712 -9.24 -9.73 -27.94
C PRO A 712 -10.53 -10.57 -27.91
N SER A 713 -10.78 -11.32 -26.82
CA SER A 713 -11.80 -12.35 -26.72
C SER A 713 -13.27 -11.89 -26.79
N ALA A 714 -13.49 -10.55 -26.72
CA ALA A 714 -14.80 -9.93 -26.85
C ALA A 714 -15.14 -9.50 -28.28
N GLY A 715 -14.26 -9.74 -29.26
CA GLY A 715 -14.41 -9.25 -30.63
C GLY A 715 -15.72 -9.71 -31.31
N ILE A 716 -16.03 -11.02 -31.27
CA ILE A 716 -17.29 -11.53 -31.81
C ILE A 716 -18.52 -11.00 -31.09
N THR A 717 -18.41 -10.73 -29.78
CA THR A 717 -19.50 -10.19 -28.96
C THR A 717 -19.78 -8.73 -29.35
N MET A 718 -18.73 -7.91 -29.49
CA MET A 718 -18.85 -6.52 -29.93
C MET A 718 -19.46 -6.42 -31.32
N MET A 719 -18.99 -7.24 -32.25
CA MET A 719 -19.54 -7.28 -33.60
C MET A 719 -21.01 -7.69 -33.58
N THR A 720 -21.40 -8.73 -32.85
CA THR A 720 -22.78 -9.17 -32.73
C THR A 720 -23.68 -8.08 -32.15
N SER A 721 -23.19 -7.32 -31.15
CA SER A 721 -23.87 -6.18 -30.55
C SER A 721 -24.09 -5.07 -31.57
N LEU A 722 -23.08 -4.72 -32.36
CA LEU A 722 -23.20 -3.72 -33.43
C LEU A 722 -24.16 -4.15 -34.52
N VAL A 723 -24.13 -5.41 -34.99
CA VAL A 723 -25.05 -5.91 -36.01
C VAL A 723 -26.47 -5.95 -35.46
N SER A 724 -26.70 -6.36 -34.23
CA SER A 724 -28.02 -6.31 -33.59
C SER A 724 -28.56 -4.88 -33.54
N LEU A 725 -27.73 -3.92 -33.11
CA LEU A 725 -28.05 -2.49 -33.06
C LEU A 725 -28.44 -1.96 -34.45
N LEU A 726 -27.58 -2.19 -35.45
CA LEU A 726 -27.74 -1.59 -36.78
C LEU A 726 -28.93 -2.23 -37.56
N THR A 727 -29.19 -3.52 -37.33
CA THR A 727 -30.33 -4.22 -37.95
C THR A 727 -31.62 -4.18 -37.13
N GLN A 728 -31.55 -3.65 -35.90
CA GLN A 728 -32.63 -3.64 -34.91
C GLN A 728 -33.25 -5.03 -34.65
N ARG A 729 -32.41 -6.08 -34.75
CA ARG A 729 -32.83 -7.47 -34.52
C ARG A 729 -32.44 -7.90 -33.12
N LYS A 730 -33.28 -8.77 -32.53
CA LYS A 730 -33.02 -9.36 -31.22
C LYS A 730 -31.83 -10.33 -31.28
N VAL A 731 -31.10 -10.39 -30.21
CA VAL A 731 -30.13 -11.43 -29.95
C VAL A 731 -30.75 -12.54 -29.11
N LYS A 732 -30.44 -13.78 -29.39
CA LYS A 732 -30.98 -14.95 -28.69
C LYS A 732 -30.73 -14.85 -27.17
N SER A 733 -31.77 -15.09 -26.36
CA SER A 733 -31.67 -15.08 -24.90
C SER A 733 -30.89 -16.27 -24.38
N LYS A 734 -30.24 -16.15 -23.22
CA LYS A 734 -29.42 -17.21 -22.57
C LYS A 734 -28.31 -17.75 -23.46
N LEU A 735 -27.85 -16.93 -24.40
CA LEU A 735 -26.70 -17.16 -25.27
C LEU A 735 -25.52 -16.28 -24.80
N ALA A 736 -24.36 -16.85 -24.68
CA ALA A 736 -23.13 -16.11 -24.50
C ALA A 736 -22.11 -16.51 -25.56
N MET A 737 -21.09 -15.66 -25.76
CA MET A 737 -20.08 -15.93 -26.76
C MET A 737 -18.69 -15.44 -26.35
N THR A 738 -17.66 -16.05 -26.92
CA THR A 738 -16.28 -15.62 -26.77
C THR A 738 -15.46 -16.02 -27.98
N GLY A 739 -14.65 -15.11 -28.48
CA GLY A 739 -13.81 -15.35 -29.67
C GLY A 739 -13.17 -14.05 -30.10
N GLU A 740 -11.99 -14.15 -30.67
CA GLU A 740 -11.31 -13.05 -31.33
C GLU A 740 -11.77 -12.97 -32.79
N ILE A 741 -11.95 -11.78 -33.31
CA ILE A 741 -12.33 -11.53 -34.71
C ILE A 741 -11.15 -10.94 -35.48
N THR A 742 -10.95 -11.39 -36.70
CA THR A 742 -10.01 -10.79 -37.64
C THR A 742 -10.71 -9.84 -38.61
N LEU A 743 -9.98 -8.96 -39.30
CA LEU A 743 -10.48 -8.08 -40.36
C LEU A 743 -11.13 -8.83 -41.54
N ARG A 744 -10.86 -10.12 -41.67
CA ARG A 744 -11.47 -10.98 -42.71
C ARG A 744 -12.65 -11.80 -42.22
N GLY A 745 -13.07 -11.59 -40.97
CA GLY A 745 -14.22 -12.27 -40.36
C GLY A 745 -13.93 -13.67 -39.84
N LYS A 746 -12.66 -14.13 -39.80
CA LYS A 746 -12.33 -15.37 -39.13
C LYS A 746 -12.47 -15.22 -37.63
N VAL A 747 -12.94 -16.26 -36.97
CA VAL A 747 -13.00 -16.37 -35.52
C VAL A 747 -11.79 -17.17 -35.05
N LEU A 748 -10.98 -16.57 -34.17
CA LEU A 748 -9.77 -17.19 -33.62
C LEU A 748 -10.03 -17.72 -32.20
N PRO A 749 -9.28 -18.76 -31.78
CA PRO A 749 -9.38 -19.37 -30.47
C PRO A 749 -8.90 -18.42 -29.38
N VAL A 750 -9.47 -18.57 -28.18
CA VAL A 750 -9.19 -17.72 -27.02
C VAL A 750 -8.91 -18.56 -25.78
N GLY A 751 -8.16 -17.99 -24.85
CA GLY A 751 -7.78 -18.68 -23.60
C GLY A 751 -8.87 -18.59 -22.51
N GLY A 752 -8.62 -19.34 -21.40
CA GLY A 752 -9.49 -19.31 -20.22
C GLY A 752 -10.85 -19.97 -20.41
N ILE A 753 -10.99 -20.90 -21.33
CA ILE A 753 -12.27 -21.52 -21.73
C ILE A 753 -12.97 -22.17 -20.53
N LYS A 754 -12.26 -22.94 -19.72
CA LYS A 754 -12.85 -23.64 -18.57
C LYS A 754 -13.53 -22.66 -17.59
N ASP A 755 -12.84 -21.58 -17.25
CA ASP A 755 -13.38 -20.56 -16.33
C ASP A 755 -14.58 -19.81 -16.94
N LYS A 756 -14.52 -19.51 -18.23
CA LYS A 756 -15.60 -18.88 -18.99
C LYS A 756 -16.86 -19.77 -19.00
N ILE A 757 -16.70 -21.08 -19.21
CA ILE A 757 -17.80 -22.05 -19.17
C ILE A 757 -18.40 -22.16 -17.77
N LEU A 758 -17.58 -22.18 -16.73
CA LEU A 758 -18.07 -22.15 -15.35
C LEU A 758 -18.85 -20.88 -15.04
N ALA A 759 -18.41 -19.73 -15.57
CA ALA A 759 -19.14 -18.47 -15.44
C ALA A 759 -20.48 -18.50 -16.16
N ALA A 760 -20.51 -18.97 -17.40
CA ALA A 760 -21.75 -19.14 -18.18
C ALA A 760 -22.77 -20.02 -17.44
N LYS A 761 -22.31 -21.14 -16.88
CA LYS A 761 -23.15 -22.05 -16.12
C LYS A 761 -23.72 -21.40 -14.85
N ARG A 762 -22.87 -20.67 -14.07
CA ARG A 762 -23.32 -19.89 -12.89
C ARG A 762 -24.37 -18.85 -13.25
N SER A 763 -24.28 -18.26 -14.44
CA SER A 763 -25.21 -17.24 -14.94
C SER A 763 -26.41 -17.81 -15.70
N LYS A 764 -26.65 -19.12 -15.57
CA LYS A 764 -27.80 -19.81 -16.18
C LYS A 764 -27.87 -19.68 -17.71
N ILE A 765 -26.72 -19.41 -18.37
CA ILE A 765 -26.60 -19.46 -19.83
C ILE A 765 -26.81 -20.91 -20.28
N LYS A 766 -27.48 -21.09 -21.46
CA LYS A 766 -27.78 -22.40 -22.03
C LYS A 766 -26.94 -22.69 -23.27
N GLU A 767 -26.61 -21.68 -24.03
CA GLU A 767 -25.90 -21.80 -25.28
C GLU A 767 -24.66 -20.94 -25.32
N ILE A 768 -23.58 -21.48 -25.91
CA ILE A 768 -22.28 -20.78 -25.97
C ILE A 768 -21.74 -20.89 -27.40
N ILE A 769 -21.36 -19.73 -27.97
CA ILE A 769 -20.66 -19.69 -29.26
C ILE A 769 -19.17 -19.48 -28.98
N LEU A 770 -18.33 -20.31 -29.62
CA LEU A 770 -16.86 -20.23 -29.51
C LEU A 770 -16.18 -20.69 -30.79
N CYS A 771 -14.90 -20.35 -30.94
CA CYS A 771 -14.09 -20.79 -32.07
C CYS A 771 -14.06 -22.32 -32.18
N ALA A 772 -14.09 -22.85 -33.39
CA ALA A 772 -14.00 -24.29 -33.65
C ALA A 772 -12.72 -24.91 -33.06
N ASP A 773 -11.61 -24.19 -33.07
CA ASP A 773 -10.34 -24.63 -32.52
C ASP A 773 -10.33 -24.72 -30.97
N ASN A 774 -11.29 -24.10 -30.28
CA ASN A 774 -11.50 -24.27 -28.84
C ASN A 774 -12.28 -25.55 -28.49
N ARG A 775 -12.65 -26.37 -29.45
CA ARG A 775 -13.33 -27.65 -29.17
C ARG A 775 -12.46 -28.54 -28.28
N LYS A 776 -11.16 -28.60 -28.52
CA LYS A 776 -10.20 -29.33 -27.67
C LYS A 776 -10.26 -28.92 -26.21
N ASP A 777 -10.39 -27.60 -25.95
CA ASP A 777 -10.47 -27.09 -24.59
C ASP A 777 -11.78 -27.51 -23.90
N ILE A 778 -12.88 -27.68 -24.66
CA ILE A 778 -14.16 -28.20 -24.14
C ILE A 778 -14.09 -29.70 -23.88
N ASP A 779 -13.47 -30.45 -24.77
CA ASP A 779 -13.31 -31.90 -24.63
C ASP A 779 -12.45 -32.27 -23.42
N ASP A 780 -11.52 -31.39 -23.02
CA ASP A 780 -10.70 -31.52 -21.80
C ASP A 780 -11.47 -31.17 -20.51
N ILE A 781 -12.67 -30.55 -20.62
CA ILE A 781 -13.46 -30.19 -19.43
C ILE A 781 -14.30 -31.40 -18.99
N ASN A 782 -14.23 -31.71 -17.69
CA ASN A 782 -15.05 -32.79 -17.14
C ASN A 782 -16.55 -32.62 -17.48
N SER A 783 -17.17 -33.71 -17.97
CA SER A 783 -18.55 -33.74 -18.47
C SER A 783 -19.60 -33.14 -17.52
N LYS A 784 -19.39 -33.22 -16.20
CA LYS A 784 -20.28 -32.60 -15.22
C LYS A 784 -20.37 -31.06 -15.34
N TYR A 785 -19.32 -30.40 -15.81
CA TYR A 785 -19.30 -28.94 -15.97
C TYR A 785 -19.98 -28.47 -17.27
N VAL A 786 -19.92 -29.27 -18.32
CA VAL A 786 -20.52 -28.96 -19.63
C VAL A 786 -21.97 -29.46 -19.75
N LYS A 787 -22.43 -30.33 -18.86
CA LYS A 787 -23.79 -30.87 -18.87
C LYS A 787 -24.82 -29.75 -18.75
N GLY A 788 -25.78 -29.74 -19.70
CA GLY A 788 -26.86 -28.75 -19.80
C GLY A 788 -26.47 -27.48 -20.56
N LEU A 789 -25.30 -27.45 -21.18
CA LEU A 789 -24.83 -26.40 -22.09
C LEU A 789 -24.80 -26.93 -23.51
N THR A 790 -25.20 -26.12 -24.50
CA THR A 790 -25.08 -26.38 -25.93
C THR A 790 -23.96 -25.53 -26.48
N PHE A 791 -23.01 -26.14 -27.19
CA PHE A 791 -21.85 -25.45 -27.75
C PHE A 791 -22.02 -25.33 -29.27
N HIS A 792 -21.82 -24.12 -29.77
CA HIS A 792 -21.80 -23.79 -31.20
C HIS A 792 -20.37 -23.45 -31.58
N TYR A 793 -19.76 -24.33 -32.40
CA TYR A 793 -18.39 -24.18 -32.88
C TYR A 793 -18.38 -23.47 -34.22
N VAL A 794 -17.75 -22.30 -34.29
CA VAL A 794 -17.75 -21.43 -35.46
C VAL A 794 -16.32 -21.15 -35.96
N LYS A 795 -16.18 -20.97 -37.28
CA LYS A 795 -14.93 -20.57 -37.92
C LYS A 795 -14.98 -19.13 -38.43
N GLU A 796 -16.17 -18.68 -38.80
CA GLU A 796 -16.36 -17.38 -39.42
C GLU A 796 -17.50 -16.59 -38.73
N MET A 797 -17.43 -15.28 -38.85
CA MET A 797 -18.34 -14.38 -38.16
C MET A 797 -19.80 -14.47 -38.68
N HIS A 798 -19.99 -14.82 -39.97
CA HIS A 798 -21.31 -15.02 -40.51
C HIS A 798 -22.07 -16.19 -39.82
N GLU A 799 -21.35 -17.23 -39.39
CA GLU A 799 -21.92 -18.35 -38.62
C GLU A 799 -22.38 -17.86 -37.22
N VAL A 800 -21.59 -17.00 -36.59
CA VAL A 800 -21.94 -16.39 -35.28
C VAL A 800 -23.26 -15.62 -35.43
N LEU A 801 -23.34 -14.75 -36.43
CA LEU A 801 -24.52 -13.90 -36.63
C LEU A 801 -25.79 -14.74 -36.94
N LYS A 802 -25.64 -15.81 -37.72
CA LYS A 802 -26.74 -16.73 -38.05
C LYS A 802 -27.33 -17.44 -36.82
N ILE A 803 -26.47 -17.73 -35.84
CA ILE A 803 -26.87 -18.40 -34.58
C ILE A 803 -27.40 -17.38 -33.58
N ALA A 804 -26.70 -16.24 -33.46
CA ALA A 804 -26.94 -15.27 -32.38
C ALA A 804 -28.06 -14.28 -32.67
N VAL A 805 -28.16 -13.76 -33.92
CA VAL A 805 -29.12 -12.72 -34.30
C VAL A 805 -30.33 -13.36 -34.93
N ILE A 806 -31.49 -13.25 -34.27
CA ILE A 806 -32.76 -13.80 -34.77
C ILE A 806 -33.43 -12.80 -35.72
N LEU A 807 -34.25 -13.32 -36.64
CA LEU A 807 -34.97 -12.49 -37.65
C LEU A 807 -35.97 -11.50 -37.03
N GLN A 808 -36.38 -11.72 -35.80
CA GLN A 808 -37.33 -10.86 -35.09
C GLN A 808 -36.73 -9.52 -34.73
N LYS A 809 -37.36 -8.43 -35.12
CA LYS A 809 -37.01 -7.07 -34.70
C LYS A 809 -37.45 -6.82 -33.24
N VAL A 810 -36.77 -5.89 -32.57
CA VAL A 810 -37.16 -5.40 -31.24
C VAL A 810 -38.49 -4.63 -31.32
N LYS A 811 -39.25 -4.56 -30.21
CA LYS A 811 -40.57 -3.93 -30.18
C LYS A 811 -40.56 -2.47 -30.66
N ASN A 812 -39.51 -1.73 -30.32
CA ASN A 812 -39.32 -0.30 -30.66
C ASN A 812 -38.22 -0.13 -31.71
N ALA A 813 -38.24 -0.91 -32.79
CA ALA A 813 -37.22 -0.86 -33.83
C ALA A 813 -37.15 0.51 -34.48
N LYS A 814 -35.97 1.14 -34.41
CA LYS A 814 -35.71 2.41 -35.12
C LYS A 814 -35.50 2.15 -36.61
N ARG A 815 -35.93 3.09 -37.44
CA ARG A 815 -35.53 3.15 -38.86
C ARG A 815 -34.36 4.12 -38.94
N PHE A 816 -33.23 3.67 -39.48
CA PHE A 816 -32.05 4.47 -39.71
C PHE A 816 -31.96 4.93 -41.17
#